data_f6c94e0cfe11dbda41dee0e950dd1da6
#
_entry.id   f6c94e0cfe11dbda41dee0e950dd1da6
#
_cell.length_a   1.000
_cell.length_b   1.000
_cell.length_c   1.000
_cell.angle_alpha   90.00
_cell.angle_beta   90.00
_cell.angle_gamma   90.00
#
_symmetry.space_group_name_H-M   'P 1'
#
loop_
_entity.id
_entity.type
_entity.pdbx_description
1 polymer ?
#
loop_
_entity_poly.entity_id
_entity_poly.type
_entity_poly.pdbx_seq_one_letter_code
_entity_poly.pdbx_strand_id
1 'polypeptide(L)'
;MIQLKDYQKKAIKELKQKIIDMLNQSEDRQKLVFKAPTGSGKTVMASALLDELTQELPQNGDCIYTRVAWVWIAPNKLHQQSYRSMRNYFSETRSLRPVMFDECDHLEGLQQGDVLFLNWESINKDNAVMIRDNEQNRTLFELLRRTRIQNNVPIVVVIDEEHMFGGRNAMKSEKVLKSINPKIELRISATPVTMSFQAVEVRRKDVVEEEMIKKGVELNPNVRSSNEQTSLTVNQQLLVKALKKREELAKAYAEYGINPLLLIQLPNDTSDTLSNEEKTIAEEMKAYLSEMCNISVENGKLAVWLSKDKSPNLDNITKADDMTEVLLFKQAIALGWDCPRASVLLIFRELKSMTFTTQTVGRILRMPEQRFYHDDRLNYGYVYTNLSEDIIQIVGDDMNYLSTIFANRRKDLNGITLRSVYQDKHFKGRNRLGADFRALFLKMMETEWEQNPMMLFNEEDFFENDGEAGDNTPNEEEMEAKLVRNRHNAKKHGIQTDVSRIFVAIPKDTPMTGENGMVEIVDKARIALNASELDNLFTLFCRKNVGSFGKHDSTPVLKGAIEKALEDYLQIFETDVPKVVLYHKNRPHFEDLIRKALARYAALQGVQEQETGENAPYKEFVWEVPETRIYNAEKNVSRDGEIFNHALTPYFEQKNVSIPEYNFARWIDGQREVVDWWYKNGDEGKQHFAVPYTAQDRKDRCFYVDFIIRLKNGTICLLDTKTHGSDENGKEKNNALFEFVQTYREKGLKMYGGVLIQEGDNWYFPDGPVDNIDSTEGWKRLELNNL
;
A
#
# COMPACT_ATOMS: atom_id res chain seq x y z
N MET A 1 -7.26 -23.31 -13.39
CA MET A 1 -6.75 -22.04 -13.98
C MET A 1 -7.04 -20.91 -12.97
N ILE A 2 -6.06 -20.08 -12.62
CA ILE A 2 -6.27 -18.95 -11.70
C ILE A 2 -7.12 -17.90 -12.39
N GLN A 3 -8.19 -17.46 -11.74
CA GLN A 3 -9.00 -16.36 -12.24
C GLN A 3 -8.38 -15.03 -11.79
N LEU A 4 -7.81 -14.29 -12.73
CA LEU A 4 -7.22 -12.98 -12.47
C LEU A 4 -8.30 -11.95 -12.12
N LYS A 5 -8.03 -11.12 -11.13
CA LYS A 5 -8.85 -9.96 -10.75
C LYS A 5 -8.71 -8.84 -11.79
N ASP A 6 -9.64 -7.90 -11.84
CA ASP A 6 -9.67 -6.89 -12.91
C ASP A 6 -8.45 -5.95 -12.85
N TYR A 7 -8.02 -5.53 -11.65
CA TYR A 7 -6.79 -4.74 -11.51
C TYR A 7 -5.54 -5.51 -12.00
N GLN A 8 -5.52 -6.83 -11.83
CA GLN A 8 -4.41 -7.68 -12.30
C GLN A 8 -4.38 -7.73 -13.82
N LYS A 9 -5.52 -7.96 -14.46
CA LYS A 9 -5.65 -7.94 -15.93
C LYS A 9 -5.21 -6.61 -16.52
N LYS A 10 -5.62 -5.50 -15.87
CA LYS A 10 -5.24 -4.15 -16.30
C LYS A 10 -3.73 -3.93 -16.19
N ALA A 11 -3.11 -4.28 -15.05
CA ALA A 11 -1.68 -4.15 -14.87
C ALA A 11 -0.89 -5.01 -15.87
N ILE A 12 -1.34 -6.25 -16.13
CA ILE A 12 -0.72 -7.14 -17.12
C ILE A 12 -0.80 -6.52 -18.52
N LYS A 13 -1.96 -5.99 -18.91
CA LYS A 13 -2.14 -5.34 -20.22
C LYS A 13 -1.21 -4.15 -20.39
N GLU A 14 -1.08 -3.29 -19.37
CA GLU A 14 -0.20 -2.13 -19.40
C GLU A 14 1.28 -2.53 -19.44
N LEU A 15 1.70 -3.48 -18.61
CA LEU A 15 3.06 -4.04 -18.63
C LEU A 15 3.39 -4.66 -19.99
N LYS A 16 2.47 -5.41 -20.57
CA LYS A 16 2.63 -6.05 -21.87
C LYS A 16 2.88 -5.02 -22.96
N GLN A 17 2.06 -3.97 -23.03
CA GLN A 17 2.24 -2.91 -24.02
C GLN A 17 3.61 -2.23 -23.88
N LYS A 18 3.97 -1.84 -22.66
CA LYS A 18 5.27 -1.21 -22.41
C LYS A 18 6.45 -2.12 -22.79
N ILE A 19 6.37 -3.43 -22.49
CA ILE A 19 7.43 -4.37 -22.88
C ILE A 19 7.55 -4.48 -24.40
N ILE A 20 6.44 -4.55 -25.15
CA ILE A 20 6.45 -4.57 -26.62
C ILE A 20 7.08 -3.28 -27.17
N ASP A 21 6.67 -2.14 -26.64
CA ASP A 21 7.22 -0.83 -27.03
C ASP A 21 8.75 -0.77 -26.78
N MET A 22 9.20 -1.21 -25.60
CA MET A 22 10.61 -1.25 -25.23
C MET A 22 11.43 -2.27 -26.02
N LEU A 23 10.85 -3.40 -26.40
CA LEU A 23 11.50 -4.39 -27.29
C LEU A 23 11.81 -3.80 -28.68
N ASN A 24 10.97 -2.89 -29.16
CA ASN A 24 11.13 -2.24 -30.46
C ASN A 24 12.18 -1.11 -30.46
N GLN A 25 12.59 -0.65 -29.31
CA GLN A 25 13.64 0.37 -29.18
C GLN A 25 15.03 -0.25 -29.38
N SER A 26 15.99 0.55 -29.83
CA SER A 26 17.38 0.10 -30.07
C SER A 26 18.16 -0.11 -28.77
N GLU A 27 17.76 0.56 -27.68
CA GLU A 27 18.44 0.53 -26.39
C GLU A 27 18.40 -0.81 -25.70
N ASP A 28 19.49 -1.19 -25.05
CA ASP A 28 19.58 -2.31 -24.14
C ASP A 28 19.49 -1.82 -22.68
N ARG A 29 19.14 -2.73 -21.75
CA ARG A 29 19.07 -2.47 -20.32
C ARG A 29 18.02 -1.43 -19.89
N GLN A 30 16.96 -1.31 -20.67
CA GLN A 30 15.83 -0.46 -20.32
C GLN A 30 15.18 -0.94 -19.02
N LYS A 31 14.78 -0.01 -18.16
CA LYS A 31 14.20 -0.32 -16.83
C LYS A 31 12.69 -0.09 -16.85
N LEU A 32 11.92 -1.12 -16.55
CA LEU A 32 10.47 -1.05 -16.33
C LEU A 32 10.19 -1.36 -14.87
N VAL A 33 9.60 -0.42 -14.12
CA VAL A 33 9.26 -0.59 -12.71
C VAL A 33 7.82 -1.06 -12.58
N PHE A 34 7.62 -2.16 -11.87
CA PHE A 34 6.30 -2.64 -11.50
C PHE A 34 6.10 -2.55 -9.99
N LYS A 35 5.33 -1.56 -9.56
CA LYS A 35 4.98 -1.32 -8.16
C LYS A 35 3.60 -1.89 -7.85
N ALA A 36 3.51 -2.79 -6.89
CA ALA A 36 2.24 -3.33 -6.43
C ALA A 36 2.30 -3.71 -4.93
N PRO A 37 1.22 -3.51 -4.16
CA PRO A 37 1.18 -3.81 -2.73
C PRO A 37 1.55 -5.25 -2.38
N THR A 38 2.01 -5.49 -1.15
CA THR A 38 2.16 -6.84 -0.63
C THR A 38 0.80 -7.54 -0.59
N GLY A 39 0.73 -8.78 -1.07
CA GLY A 39 -0.54 -9.53 -1.16
C GLY A 39 -1.37 -9.28 -2.42
N SER A 40 -0.98 -8.35 -3.30
CA SER A 40 -1.69 -8.07 -4.56
C SER A 40 -1.53 -9.15 -5.65
N GLY A 41 -0.70 -10.16 -5.43
CA GLY A 41 -0.42 -11.18 -6.44
C GLY A 41 0.64 -10.78 -7.47
N LYS A 42 1.67 -10.00 -7.07
CA LYS A 42 2.80 -9.59 -7.96
C LYS A 42 3.38 -10.74 -8.78
N THR A 43 3.72 -11.84 -8.10
CA THR A 43 4.29 -13.03 -8.75
C THR A 43 3.32 -13.66 -9.76
N VAL A 44 2.01 -13.68 -9.43
CA VAL A 44 0.96 -14.19 -10.33
C VAL A 44 0.83 -13.28 -11.56
N MET A 45 0.77 -11.95 -11.36
CA MET A 45 0.68 -11.00 -12.47
C MET A 45 1.91 -11.08 -13.38
N ALA A 46 3.11 -11.14 -12.81
CA ALA A 46 4.32 -11.28 -13.60
C ALA A 46 4.35 -12.61 -14.36
N SER A 47 3.98 -13.71 -13.72
CA SER A 47 3.92 -15.03 -14.40
C SER A 47 2.90 -15.04 -15.55
N ALA A 48 1.71 -14.47 -15.34
CA ALA A 48 0.71 -14.34 -16.38
C ALA A 48 1.16 -13.44 -17.54
N LEU A 49 1.86 -12.35 -17.23
CA LEU A 49 2.48 -11.47 -18.22
C LEU A 49 3.48 -12.22 -19.11
N LEU A 50 4.37 -13.03 -18.50
CA LEU A 50 5.34 -13.84 -19.24
C LEU A 50 4.63 -14.87 -20.14
N ASP A 51 3.57 -15.49 -19.62
CA ASP A 51 2.77 -16.49 -20.39
C ASP A 51 2.09 -15.85 -21.59
N GLU A 52 1.37 -14.74 -21.40
CA GLU A 52 0.72 -14.01 -22.48
C GLU A 52 1.71 -13.54 -23.54
N LEU A 53 2.82 -12.91 -23.14
CA LEU A 53 3.85 -12.46 -24.11
C LEU A 53 4.49 -13.62 -24.87
N THR A 54 4.77 -14.74 -24.20
CA THR A 54 5.36 -15.91 -24.88
C THR A 54 4.42 -16.48 -25.93
N GLN A 55 3.10 -16.42 -25.72
CA GLN A 55 2.10 -16.89 -26.68
C GLN A 55 1.86 -15.87 -27.82
N GLU A 56 1.84 -14.59 -27.52
CA GLU A 56 1.45 -13.54 -28.45
C GLU A 56 2.61 -13.09 -29.37
N LEU A 57 3.84 -12.98 -28.86
CA LEU A 57 4.98 -12.44 -29.63
C LEU A 57 5.21 -13.13 -31.00
N PRO A 58 5.04 -14.46 -31.14
CA PRO A 58 5.21 -15.10 -32.44
C PRO A 58 4.24 -14.64 -33.53
N GLN A 59 3.09 -14.08 -33.11
CA GLN A 59 2.01 -13.64 -34.02
C GLN A 59 1.84 -12.11 -34.02
N ASN A 60 2.59 -11.40 -33.20
CA ASN A 60 2.48 -9.95 -33.05
C ASN A 60 3.32 -9.25 -34.13
N GLY A 61 2.63 -8.69 -35.13
CA GLY A 61 3.29 -7.94 -36.23
C GLY A 61 3.88 -6.59 -35.80
N ASP A 62 3.53 -6.08 -34.62
CA ASP A 62 4.01 -4.79 -34.09
C ASP A 62 5.32 -4.93 -33.31
N CYS A 63 5.80 -6.14 -33.04
CA CYS A 63 7.05 -6.39 -32.35
C CYS A 63 8.11 -6.96 -33.30
N ILE A 64 9.33 -6.37 -33.26
CA ILE A 64 10.46 -6.85 -34.09
C ILE A 64 11.00 -8.22 -33.64
N TYR A 65 10.69 -8.62 -32.40
CA TYR A 65 11.10 -9.91 -31.87
C TYR A 65 9.89 -10.86 -31.76
N THR A 66 10.05 -12.03 -32.32
CA THR A 66 9.01 -13.11 -32.24
C THR A 66 9.16 -13.98 -31.01
N ARG A 67 10.25 -13.85 -30.26
CA ARG A 67 10.55 -14.62 -29.05
C ARG A 67 11.45 -13.86 -28.10
N VAL A 68 11.34 -14.18 -26.81
CA VAL A 68 12.10 -13.58 -25.71
C VAL A 68 12.55 -14.69 -24.77
N ALA A 69 13.73 -14.57 -24.19
CA ALA A 69 14.20 -15.42 -23.11
C ALA A 69 13.97 -14.72 -21.76
N TRP A 70 13.44 -15.45 -20.78
CA TRP A 70 13.11 -14.92 -19.47
C TRP A 70 14.13 -15.35 -18.42
N VAL A 71 14.57 -14.42 -17.60
CA VAL A 71 15.45 -14.69 -16.46
C VAL A 71 14.81 -14.08 -15.21
N TRP A 72 14.48 -14.90 -14.21
CA TRP A 72 13.85 -14.46 -12.98
C TRP A 72 14.86 -14.49 -11.85
N ILE A 73 15.19 -13.34 -11.30
CA ILE A 73 16.15 -13.18 -10.21
C ILE A 73 15.40 -12.75 -8.95
N ALA A 74 15.62 -13.48 -7.85
CA ALA A 74 15.03 -13.15 -6.56
C ALA A 74 16.01 -13.47 -5.41
N PRO A 75 15.92 -12.71 -4.29
CA PRO A 75 16.79 -12.93 -3.13
C PRO A 75 16.38 -14.16 -2.32
N ASN A 76 17.31 -14.68 -1.53
CA ASN A 76 17.12 -15.80 -0.61
C ASN A 76 16.51 -17.03 -1.32
N LYS A 77 15.46 -17.63 -0.73
CA LYS A 77 14.75 -18.79 -1.31
C LYS A 77 13.55 -18.40 -2.17
N LEU A 78 13.32 -17.10 -2.39
CA LEU A 78 12.17 -16.61 -3.18
C LEU A 78 12.16 -17.14 -4.60
N HIS A 79 13.34 -17.26 -5.26
CA HIS A 79 13.44 -17.84 -6.59
C HIS A 79 12.87 -19.27 -6.65
N GLN A 80 13.09 -20.11 -5.64
CA GLN A 80 12.53 -21.46 -5.56
C GLN A 80 11.01 -21.44 -5.35
N GLN A 81 10.53 -20.48 -4.54
CA GLN A 81 9.11 -20.30 -4.30
C GLN A 81 8.39 -19.86 -5.58
N SER A 82 8.94 -18.86 -6.29
CA SER A 82 8.40 -18.39 -7.57
C SER A 82 8.46 -19.48 -8.64
N TYR A 83 9.53 -20.27 -8.70
CA TYR A 83 9.67 -21.44 -9.57
C TYR A 83 8.54 -22.47 -9.32
N ARG A 84 8.32 -22.85 -8.03
CA ARG A 84 7.25 -23.80 -7.67
C ARG A 84 5.87 -23.24 -7.97
N SER A 85 5.63 -21.97 -7.65
CA SER A 85 4.38 -21.30 -7.92
C SER A 85 4.08 -21.26 -9.41
N MET A 86 5.06 -20.91 -10.23
CA MET A 86 4.89 -20.91 -11.69
C MET A 86 4.57 -22.31 -12.24
N ARG A 87 5.26 -23.35 -11.78
CA ARG A 87 4.94 -24.74 -12.15
C ARG A 87 3.52 -25.14 -11.77
N ASN A 88 3.03 -24.71 -10.60
CA ASN A 88 1.69 -25.06 -10.13
C ASN A 88 0.60 -24.25 -10.86
N TYR A 89 0.83 -22.98 -11.14
CA TYR A 89 -0.16 -22.09 -11.77
C TYR A 89 -0.34 -22.36 -13.27
N PHE A 90 0.73 -22.78 -13.95
CA PHE A 90 0.76 -23.00 -15.40
C PHE A 90 1.01 -24.45 -15.79
N SER A 91 0.70 -25.41 -14.89
CA SER A 91 0.84 -26.85 -15.17
C SER A 91 0.02 -27.33 -16.38
N GLU A 92 -1.07 -26.64 -16.67
CA GLU A 92 -1.96 -26.94 -17.80
C GLU A 92 -1.61 -26.19 -19.10
N THR A 93 -0.87 -25.08 -19.00
CA THR A 93 -0.39 -24.31 -20.15
C THR A 93 1.07 -24.69 -20.43
N ARG A 94 1.37 -25.08 -21.68
CA ARG A 94 2.71 -25.51 -22.08
C ARG A 94 3.58 -24.37 -22.64
N SER A 95 3.16 -23.14 -22.50
CA SER A 95 3.86 -21.96 -23.04
C SER A 95 5.11 -21.59 -22.25
N LEU A 96 5.08 -21.74 -20.92
CA LEU A 96 6.22 -21.49 -20.04
C LEU A 96 6.85 -22.77 -19.51
N ARG A 97 8.17 -22.81 -19.51
CA ARG A 97 9.00 -23.87 -18.93
C ARG A 97 9.92 -23.29 -17.85
N PRO A 98 9.51 -23.30 -16.57
CA PRO A 98 10.38 -22.92 -15.47
C PRO A 98 11.57 -23.87 -15.39
N VAL A 99 12.80 -23.32 -15.35
CA VAL A 99 14.06 -24.10 -15.29
C VAL A 99 15.00 -23.51 -14.27
N MET A 100 15.81 -24.36 -13.65
CA MET A 100 16.97 -23.98 -12.84
C MET A 100 18.23 -24.07 -13.69
N PHE A 101 19.32 -23.42 -13.24
CA PHE A 101 20.55 -23.35 -14.03
C PHE A 101 21.12 -24.72 -14.39
N ASP A 102 21.15 -25.65 -13.46
CA ASP A 102 21.63 -27.04 -13.64
C ASP A 102 20.79 -27.87 -14.62
N GLU A 103 19.54 -27.45 -14.88
CA GLU A 103 18.66 -28.09 -15.87
C GLU A 103 18.93 -27.60 -17.30
N CYS A 104 19.65 -26.49 -17.49
CA CYS A 104 19.86 -25.86 -18.79
C CYS A 104 21.29 -25.42 -19.11
N ASP A 105 22.27 -25.66 -18.22
CA ASP A 105 23.67 -25.27 -18.39
C ASP A 105 24.33 -25.89 -19.64
N HIS A 106 23.84 -27.06 -20.03
CA HIS A 106 24.32 -27.83 -21.20
C HIS A 106 23.69 -27.39 -22.53
N LEU A 107 22.71 -26.47 -22.54
CA LEU A 107 22.03 -26.04 -23.74
C LEU A 107 22.86 -25.04 -24.53
N GLU A 108 22.64 -24.97 -25.85
CA GLU A 108 23.21 -23.95 -26.74
C GLU A 108 22.59 -22.55 -26.54
N GLY A 109 21.57 -22.42 -25.71
CA GLY A 109 20.88 -21.22 -25.32
C GLY A 109 19.49 -21.53 -24.76
N LEU A 110 18.87 -20.56 -24.09
CA LEU A 110 17.51 -20.65 -23.61
C LEU A 110 16.54 -20.75 -24.78
N GLN A 111 15.55 -21.59 -24.65
CA GLN A 111 14.50 -21.84 -25.65
C GLN A 111 13.29 -20.95 -25.41
N GLN A 112 12.41 -20.83 -26.40
CA GLN A 112 11.15 -20.13 -26.25
C GLN A 112 10.34 -20.72 -25.08
N GLY A 113 9.86 -19.87 -24.19
CA GLY A 113 9.09 -20.28 -23.01
C GLY A 113 9.95 -20.64 -21.80
N ASP A 114 11.28 -20.73 -21.93
CA ASP A 114 12.13 -20.93 -20.78
C ASP A 114 12.12 -19.71 -19.86
N VAL A 115 11.91 -19.98 -18.58
CA VAL A 115 12.06 -19.00 -17.50
C VAL A 115 13.15 -19.51 -16.55
N LEU A 116 14.35 -18.95 -16.68
CA LEU A 116 15.49 -19.32 -15.86
C LEU A 116 15.41 -18.64 -14.48
N PHE A 117 15.26 -19.43 -13.43
CA PHE A 117 15.22 -18.95 -12.06
C PHE A 117 16.62 -18.92 -11.42
N LEU A 118 16.98 -17.77 -10.85
CA LEU A 118 18.28 -17.53 -10.25
C LEU A 118 18.16 -16.94 -8.86
N ASN A 119 19.03 -17.44 -7.96
CA ASN A 119 19.19 -16.84 -6.64
C ASN A 119 20.19 -15.68 -6.73
N TRP A 120 19.80 -14.52 -6.18
CA TRP A 120 20.66 -13.34 -6.17
C TRP A 120 22.00 -13.56 -5.47
N GLU A 121 21.99 -14.17 -4.27
CA GLU A 121 23.19 -14.40 -3.49
C GLU A 121 24.17 -15.38 -4.16
N SER A 122 23.64 -16.24 -5.04
CA SER A 122 24.46 -17.18 -5.80
C SER A 122 25.17 -16.56 -7.01
N ILE A 123 24.54 -15.55 -7.64
CA ILE A 123 25.13 -14.88 -8.82
C ILE A 123 25.93 -13.63 -8.47
N ASN A 124 25.87 -13.18 -7.21
CA ASN A 124 26.56 -11.98 -6.73
C ASN A 124 27.87 -12.28 -5.97
N LYS A 125 28.38 -13.51 -6.05
CA LYS A 125 29.65 -13.93 -5.46
C LYS A 125 30.67 -14.18 -6.57
N ASP A 126 31.80 -13.48 -6.51
CA ASP A 126 32.89 -13.61 -7.50
C ASP A 126 33.41 -15.03 -7.69
N ASN A 127 33.16 -15.90 -6.72
CA ASN A 127 33.60 -17.30 -6.72
C ASN A 127 32.43 -18.32 -6.89
N ALA A 128 31.25 -17.87 -7.34
CA ALA A 128 30.13 -18.77 -7.53
C ALA A 128 30.37 -19.78 -8.66
N VAL A 129 30.04 -21.04 -8.42
CA VAL A 129 30.22 -22.15 -9.39
C VAL A 129 29.59 -21.87 -10.74
N MET A 130 28.44 -21.16 -10.76
CA MET A 130 27.74 -20.76 -11.99
C MET A 130 28.47 -19.70 -12.82
N ILE A 131 29.41 -18.96 -12.20
CA ILE A 131 30.06 -17.79 -12.83
C ILE A 131 31.52 -18.10 -13.21
N ARG A 132 32.17 -19.03 -12.51
CA ARG A 132 33.56 -19.40 -12.78
C ARG A 132 33.68 -20.03 -14.15
N ASP A 133 34.60 -19.52 -14.95
CA ASP A 133 35.05 -20.17 -16.19
C ASP A 133 35.48 -21.60 -15.86
N ASN A 134 34.92 -22.54 -16.59
CA ASN A 134 35.27 -23.95 -16.52
C ASN A 134 35.70 -24.44 -17.91
N GLU A 135 36.45 -25.53 -17.95
CA GLU A 135 36.99 -26.11 -19.20
C GLU A 135 35.88 -26.48 -20.22
N GLN A 136 34.62 -26.53 -19.77
CA GLN A 136 33.47 -26.89 -20.60
C GLN A 136 32.68 -25.66 -21.09
N ASN A 137 33.07 -24.43 -20.74
CA ASN A 137 32.36 -23.18 -21.05
C ASN A 137 30.86 -23.20 -20.67
N ARG A 138 30.51 -23.88 -19.56
CA ARG A 138 29.12 -24.00 -19.05
C ARG A 138 28.90 -23.03 -17.91
N THR A 139 29.03 -21.75 -18.19
CA THR A 139 28.75 -20.68 -17.22
C THR A 139 27.43 -20.02 -17.52
N LEU A 140 26.85 -19.38 -16.50
CA LEU A 140 25.62 -18.60 -16.65
C LEU A 140 25.75 -17.55 -17.73
N PHE A 141 26.84 -16.76 -17.68
CA PHE A 141 27.02 -15.66 -18.64
C PHE A 141 27.25 -16.17 -20.07
N GLU A 142 27.90 -17.33 -20.24
CA GLU A 142 28.08 -17.94 -21.55
C GLU A 142 26.74 -18.47 -22.13
N LEU A 143 25.89 -19.11 -21.30
CA LEU A 143 24.54 -19.52 -21.69
C LEU A 143 23.72 -18.31 -22.16
N LEU A 144 23.72 -17.21 -21.39
CA LEU A 144 22.96 -16.03 -21.73
C LEU A 144 23.55 -15.29 -22.94
N ARG A 145 24.90 -15.28 -23.10
CA ARG A 145 25.55 -14.74 -24.29
C ARG A 145 25.18 -15.53 -25.57
N ARG A 146 25.17 -16.85 -25.52
CA ARG A 146 24.72 -17.69 -26.66
C ARG A 146 23.26 -17.40 -26.99
N THR A 147 22.37 -17.32 -25.98
CA THR A 147 20.96 -17.00 -26.18
C THR A 147 20.80 -15.67 -26.93
N ARG A 148 21.51 -14.61 -26.50
CA ARG A 148 21.36 -13.28 -27.07
C ARG A 148 22.05 -13.13 -28.43
N ILE A 149 23.32 -13.54 -28.53
CA ILE A 149 24.15 -13.26 -29.70
C ILE A 149 24.01 -14.34 -30.80
N GLN A 150 24.10 -15.62 -30.41
CA GLN A 150 24.06 -16.70 -31.42
C GLN A 150 22.65 -17.00 -31.88
N ASN A 151 21.68 -16.97 -30.95
CA ASN A 151 20.28 -17.27 -31.26
C ASN A 151 19.45 -16.03 -31.58
N ASN A 152 20.01 -14.84 -31.45
CA ASN A 152 19.33 -13.54 -31.63
C ASN A 152 18.02 -13.42 -30.84
N VAL A 153 18.05 -13.85 -29.57
CA VAL A 153 16.90 -13.80 -28.66
C VAL A 153 17.17 -12.78 -27.56
N PRO A 154 16.39 -11.70 -27.48
CA PRO A 154 16.55 -10.71 -26.41
C PRO A 154 16.24 -11.35 -25.06
N ILE A 155 16.98 -10.91 -24.03
CA ILE A 155 16.77 -11.35 -22.65
C ILE A 155 15.99 -10.28 -21.91
N VAL A 156 14.89 -10.69 -21.25
CA VAL A 156 14.18 -9.86 -20.29
C VAL A 156 14.42 -10.43 -18.88
N VAL A 157 14.98 -9.61 -18.01
CA VAL A 157 15.25 -9.98 -16.62
C VAL A 157 14.12 -9.48 -15.74
N VAL A 158 13.49 -10.38 -15.00
CA VAL A 158 12.54 -10.07 -13.93
C VAL A 158 13.30 -10.03 -12.62
N ILE A 159 13.32 -8.89 -11.95
CA ILE A 159 13.97 -8.68 -10.65
C ILE A 159 12.88 -8.57 -9.59
N ASP A 160 12.66 -9.64 -8.86
CA ASP A 160 11.66 -9.70 -7.79
C ASP A 160 12.25 -9.18 -6.46
N GLU A 161 11.44 -8.44 -5.70
CA GLU A 161 11.85 -7.70 -4.49
C GLU A 161 13.04 -6.75 -4.75
N GLU A 162 12.91 -5.96 -5.79
CA GLU A 162 13.94 -5.06 -6.34
C GLU A 162 14.61 -4.19 -5.28
N HIS A 163 13.90 -3.77 -4.24
CA HIS A 163 14.45 -2.95 -3.16
C HIS A 163 15.64 -3.60 -2.43
N MET A 164 15.80 -4.92 -2.52
CA MET A 164 16.94 -5.66 -1.94
C MET A 164 18.24 -5.50 -2.75
N PHE A 165 18.14 -5.00 -3.98
CA PHE A 165 19.26 -4.81 -4.90
C PHE A 165 19.89 -3.41 -4.82
N GLY A 166 19.31 -2.54 -3.98
CA GLY A 166 19.82 -1.18 -3.72
C GLY A 166 20.88 -1.11 -2.62
N GLY A 167 21.29 0.11 -2.27
CA GLY A 167 22.21 0.39 -1.17
C GLY A 167 23.61 -0.17 -1.39
N ARG A 168 24.21 -0.76 -0.36
CA ARG A 168 25.59 -1.30 -0.39
C ARG A 168 25.83 -2.38 -1.47
N ASN A 169 24.79 -3.00 -1.96
CA ASN A 169 24.85 -4.02 -2.99
C ASN A 169 24.65 -3.45 -4.40
N ALA A 170 24.32 -2.18 -4.56
CA ALA A 170 23.98 -1.57 -5.86
C ALA A 170 25.08 -1.76 -6.91
N MET A 171 26.35 -1.49 -6.56
CA MET A 171 27.46 -1.65 -7.49
C MET A 171 27.69 -3.11 -7.94
N LYS A 172 27.52 -4.07 -7.03
CA LYS A 172 27.65 -5.49 -7.38
C LYS A 172 26.49 -5.95 -8.25
N SER A 173 25.29 -5.48 -7.92
CA SER A 173 24.08 -5.74 -8.71
C SER A 173 24.24 -5.22 -10.12
N GLU A 174 24.72 -4.02 -10.26
CA GLU A 174 24.95 -3.38 -11.55
C GLU A 174 25.99 -4.14 -12.39
N LYS A 175 27.09 -4.61 -11.79
CA LYS A 175 28.10 -5.43 -12.46
C LYS A 175 27.50 -6.73 -13.01
N VAL A 176 26.67 -7.43 -12.20
CA VAL A 176 26.02 -8.67 -12.64
C VAL A 176 25.04 -8.40 -13.79
N LEU A 177 24.18 -7.39 -13.66
CA LEU A 177 23.21 -7.02 -14.68
C LEU A 177 23.91 -6.56 -15.98
N LYS A 178 25.06 -5.86 -15.88
CA LYS A 178 25.89 -5.51 -17.04
C LYS A 178 26.46 -6.76 -17.72
N SER A 179 26.85 -7.79 -16.98
CA SER A 179 27.32 -9.05 -17.54
C SER A 179 26.21 -9.86 -18.22
N ILE A 180 24.99 -9.81 -17.71
CA ILE A 180 23.80 -10.40 -18.34
C ILE A 180 23.43 -9.63 -19.60
N ASN A 181 23.51 -8.31 -19.55
CA ASN A 181 23.12 -7.35 -20.58
C ASN A 181 21.72 -7.62 -21.14
N PRO A 182 20.66 -7.53 -20.30
CA PRO A 182 19.30 -7.77 -20.75
C PRO A 182 18.81 -6.63 -21.66
N LYS A 183 17.82 -6.90 -22.50
CA LYS A 183 17.10 -5.89 -23.26
C LYS A 183 16.23 -5.03 -22.34
N ILE A 184 15.54 -5.70 -21.39
CA ILE A 184 14.65 -5.06 -20.43
C ILE A 184 14.91 -5.64 -19.04
N GLU A 185 14.92 -4.77 -18.03
CA GLU A 185 14.91 -5.10 -16.60
C GLU A 185 13.52 -4.80 -16.04
N LEU A 186 12.66 -5.80 -15.88
CA LEU A 186 11.36 -5.69 -15.20
C LEU A 186 11.58 -5.77 -13.69
N ARG A 187 11.52 -4.65 -13.00
CA ARG A 187 11.83 -4.50 -11.59
C ARG A 187 10.56 -4.45 -10.76
N ILE A 188 10.34 -5.48 -9.94
CA ILE A 188 9.11 -5.71 -9.20
C ILE A 188 9.34 -5.48 -7.71
N SER A 189 8.53 -4.60 -7.09
CA SER A 189 8.56 -4.38 -5.65
C SER A 189 7.27 -3.72 -5.15
N ALA A 190 6.96 -3.85 -3.86
CA ALA A 190 5.98 -3.00 -3.19
C ALA A 190 6.55 -1.60 -2.92
N THR A 191 7.87 -1.52 -2.72
CA THR A 191 8.61 -0.29 -2.41
C THR A 191 9.84 -0.19 -3.31
N PRO A 192 9.67 0.08 -4.62
CA PRO A 192 10.79 0.13 -5.54
C PRO A 192 11.76 1.27 -5.21
N VAL A 193 13.06 1.01 -5.37
CA VAL A 193 14.12 1.99 -5.19
C VAL A 193 14.70 2.47 -6.52
N THR A 194 14.48 1.75 -7.61
CA THR A 194 14.91 2.13 -8.95
C THR A 194 14.10 3.32 -9.47
N MET A 195 14.79 4.27 -10.07
CA MET A 195 14.19 5.38 -10.79
C MET A 195 13.98 4.98 -12.25
N SER A 196 12.76 5.16 -12.76
CA SER A 196 12.43 4.97 -14.17
C SER A 196 11.19 5.76 -14.53
N PHE A 197 11.18 6.32 -15.75
CA PHE A 197 9.97 6.92 -16.33
C PHE A 197 8.99 5.84 -16.81
N GLN A 198 9.47 4.63 -17.06
CA GLN A 198 8.62 3.50 -17.43
C GLN A 198 8.20 2.77 -16.14
N ALA A 199 6.97 3.01 -15.69
CA ALA A 199 6.42 2.39 -14.49
C ALA A 199 4.97 1.96 -14.71
N VAL A 200 4.60 0.86 -14.06
CA VAL A 200 3.20 0.42 -13.88
C VAL A 200 2.93 0.28 -12.40
N GLU A 201 1.85 0.86 -11.94
CA GLU A 201 1.51 0.86 -10.53
C GLU A 201 0.11 0.31 -10.27
N VAL A 202 0.03 -0.68 -9.39
CA VAL A 202 -1.22 -1.17 -8.79
C VAL A 202 -1.45 -0.44 -7.48
N ARG A 203 -2.58 0.24 -7.36
CA ARG A 203 -2.92 0.98 -6.14
C ARG A 203 -3.47 0.04 -5.08
N ARG A 204 -3.17 0.34 -3.80
CA ARG A 204 -3.70 -0.43 -2.68
C ARG A 204 -5.23 -0.46 -2.67
N LYS A 205 -5.88 0.66 -3.02
CA LYS A 205 -7.33 0.79 -3.09
C LYS A 205 -7.93 -0.27 -4.03
N ASP A 206 -7.37 -0.43 -5.22
CA ASP A 206 -7.86 -1.38 -6.23
C ASP A 206 -7.75 -2.84 -5.72
N VAL A 207 -6.69 -3.14 -4.97
CA VAL A 207 -6.46 -4.46 -4.36
C VAL A 207 -7.45 -4.74 -3.22
N VAL A 208 -7.77 -3.72 -2.41
CA VAL A 208 -8.76 -3.79 -1.33
C VAL A 208 -10.17 -3.94 -1.89
N GLU A 209 -10.53 -3.19 -2.93
CA GLU A 209 -11.85 -3.27 -3.57
C GLU A 209 -12.13 -4.65 -4.16
N GLU A 210 -11.10 -5.34 -4.65
CA GLU A 210 -11.20 -6.73 -5.12
C GLU A 210 -11.01 -7.78 -4.00
N GLU A 211 -10.99 -7.34 -2.74
CA GLU A 211 -10.98 -8.17 -1.54
C GLU A 211 -9.74 -9.09 -1.38
N MET A 212 -8.66 -8.76 -2.08
CA MET A 212 -7.42 -9.56 -2.05
C MET A 212 -6.59 -9.34 -0.78
N ILE A 213 -6.72 -8.17 -0.17
CA ILE A 213 -6.06 -7.80 1.08
C ILE A 213 -7.05 -7.14 2.02
N LYS A 214 -6.75 -7.20 3.31
CA LYS A 214 -7.55 -6.56 4.36
C LYS A 214 -7.66 -5.05 4.16
N LYS A 215 -8.78 -4.49 4.62
CA LYS A 215 -9.11 -3.07 4.49
C LYS A 215 -8.08 -2.16 5.15
N GLY A 216 -7.56 -2.58 6.31
CA GLY A 216 -6.61 -1.78 7.07
C GLY A 216 -6.00 -2.51 8.25
N VAL A 217 -5.35 -1.75 9.13
CA VAL A 217 -4.79 -2.22 10.39
C VAL A 217 -5.30 -1.35 11.53
N GLU A 218 -5.65 -1.97 12.64
CA GLU A 218 -5.94 -1.33 13.90
C GLU A 218 -4.71 -1.37 14.80
N LEU A 219 -4.30 -0.20 15.32
CA LEU A 219 -3.09 -0.08 16.11
C LEU A 219 -3.43 0.07 17.59
N ASN A 220 -2.78 -0.75 18.44
CA ASN A 220 -2.96 -0.75 19.88
C ASN A 220 -4.44 -0.66 20.32
N PRO A 221 -5.35 -1.49 19.75
CA PRO A 221 -6.75 -1.42 20.12
C PRO A 221 -6.93 -1.65 21.63
N ASN A 222 -7.71 -0.78 22.28
CA ASN A 222 -8.03 -0.85 23.70
C ASN A 222 -6.84 -0.74 24.69
N VAL A 223 -5.66 -0.29 24.24
CA VAL A 223 -4.51 -0.12 25.15
C VAL A 223 -4.69 1.09 26.08
N ARG A 224 -5.34 2.15 25.64
CA ARG A 224 -5.54 3.38 26.44
C ARG A 224 -6.64 3.29 27.51
N SER A 225 -7.48 2.25 27.49
CA SER A 225 -8.67 2.16 28.35
C SER A 225 -8.44 1.45 29.70
N SER A 226 -7.24 1.01 30.02
CA SER A 226 -7.00 0.29 31.27
C SER A 226 -6.21 1.15 32.27
N ASN A 227 -6.96 1.84 33.16
CA ASN A 227 -6.45 2.34 34.45
C ASN A 227 -6.28 1.20 35.48
N GLU A 228 -6.12 -0.04 35.05
CA GLU A 228 -5.94 -1.16 35.95
C GLU A 228 -4.49 -1.17 36.44
N GLN A 229 -4.30 -0.96 37.73
CA GLN A 229 -3.04 -1.24 38.42
C GLN A 229 -2.78 -2.75 38.33
N THR A 230 -2.02 -3.19 37.32
CA THR A 230 -1.63 -4.58 37.17
C THR A 230 -0.18 -4.77 37.57
N SER A 231 0.16 -5.90 38.17
CA SER A 231 1.53 -6.31 38.46
C SER A 231 2.33 -6.72 37.20
N LEU A 232 1.72 -6.60 36.00
CA LEU A 232 2.31 -7.03 34.76
C LEU A 232 3.24 -5.96 34.16
N THR A 233 4.32 -6.38 33.53
CA THR A 233 5.18 -5.48 32.73
C THR A 233 4.42 -4.93 31.52
N VAL A 234 4.88 -3.82 30.96
CA VAL A 234 4.29 -3.24 29.73
C VAL A 234 4.25 -4.27 28.59
N ASN A 235 5.31 -5.04 28.45
CA ASN A 235 5.38 -6.08 27.43
C ASN A 235 4.34 -7.18 27.64
N GLN A 236 4.17 -7.63 28.88
CA GLN A 236 3.14 -8.60 29.25
C GLN A 236 1.73 -8.07 29.05
N GLN A 237 1.49 -6.80 29.38
CA GLN A 237 0.16 -6.17 29.12
C GLN A 237 -0.17 -6.14 27.63
N LEU A 238 0.78 -5.80 26.77
CA LEU A 238 0.59 -5.82 25.33
C LEU A 238 0.35 -7.25 24.80
N LEU A 239 1.11 -8.22 25.32
CA LEU A 239 0.91 -9.63 24.97
C LEU A 239 -0.50 -10.12 25.34
N VAL A 240 -0.96 -9.82 26.56
CA VAL A 240 -2.32 -10.19 27.01
C VAL A 240 -3.39 -9.60 26.10
N LYS A 241 -3.26 -8.33 25.71
CA LYS A 241 -4.20 -7.69 24.79
C LYS A 241 -4.16 -8.30 23.38
N ALA A 242 -2.97 -8.60 22.88
CA ALA A 242 -2.80 -9.27 21.58
C ALA A 242 -3.40 -10.68 21.58
N LEU A 243 -3.19 -11.45 22.65
CA LEU A 243 -3.82 -12.79 22.82
C LEU A 243 -5.33 -12.72 22.90
N LYS A 244 -5.85 -11.78 23.69
CA LYS A 244 -7.31 -11.56 23.78
C LYS A 244 -7.92 -11.24 22.42
N LYS A 245 -7.26 -10.37 21.64
CA LYS A 245 -7.70 -10.06 20.27
C LYS A 245 -7.63 -11.30 19.38
N ARG A 246 -6.57 -12.08 19.46
CA ARG A 246 -6.44 -13.35 18.71
C ARG A 246 -7.59 -14.32 19.06
N GLU A 247 -7.96 -14.44 20.36
CA GLU A 247 -9.09 -15.28 20.80
C GLU A 247 -10.45 -14.78 20.28
N GLU A 248 -10.66 -13.46 20.29
CA GLU A 248 -11.86 -12.85 19.70
C GLU A 248 -11.98 -13.20 18.21
N LEU A 249 -10.87 -13.08 17.47
CA LEU A 249 -10.81 -13.44 16.06
C LEU A 249 -10.98 -14.95 15.84
N ALA A 250 -10.44 -15.80 16.71
CA ALA A 250 -10.60 -17.25 16.62
C ALA A 250 -12.08 -17.68 16.71
N LYS A 251 -12.83 -17.04 17.60
CA LYS A 251 -14.28 -17.28 17.71
C LYS A 251 -15.02 -16.87 16.43
N ALA A 252 -14.64 -15.74 15.83
CA ALA A 252 -15.25 -15.25 14.60
C ALA A 252 -14.81 -16.06 13.36
N TYR A 253 -13.57 -16.56 13.34
CA TYR A 253 -13.09 -17.42 12.25
C TYR A 253 -13.52 -18.88 12.35
N ALA A 254 -14.13 -19.30 13.48
CA ALA A 254 -14.48 -20.71 13.72
C ALA A 254 -15.41 -21.30 12.64
N GLU A 255 -16.37 -20.51 12.14
CA GLU A 255 -17.27 -20.94 11.07
C GLU A 255 -16.56 -21.17 9.72
N TYR A 256 -15.37 -20.56 9.51
CA TYR A 256 -14.56 -20.69 8.30
C TYR A 256 -13.44 -21.74 8.45
N GLY A 257 -13.33 -22.40 9.61
CA GLY A 257 -12.28 -23.39 9.87
C GLY A 257 -10.86 -22.78 9.90
N ILE A 258 -10.73 -21.48 10.19
CA ILE A 258 -9.47 -20.77 10.23
C ILE A 258 -9.03 -20.53 11.67
N ASN A 259 -7.79 -20.93 12.00
CA ASN A 259 -7.16 -20.62 13.29
C ASN A 259 -6.24 -19.39 13.13
N PRO A 260 -6.62 -18.18 13.61
CA PRO A 260 -5.81 -16.98 13.44
C PRO A 260 -4.50 -17.08 14.21
N LEU A 261 -3.41 -16.61 13.58
CA LEU A 261 -2.07 -16.63 14.14
C LEU A 261 -1.67 -15.25 14.68
N LEU A 262 -1.13 -15.25 15.91
CA LEU A 262 -0.43 -14.10 16.49
C LEU A 262 1.06 -14.19 16.15
N LEU A 263 1.60 -13.17 15.51
CA LEU A 263 3.01 -12.97 15.23
C LEU A 263 3.65 -12.12 16.31
N ILE A 264 4.72 -12.58 16.95
CA ILE A 264 5.51 -11.79 17.91
C ILE A 264 6.89 -11.54 17.33
N GLN A 265 7.18 -10.28 17.03
CA GLN A 265 8.46 -9.86 16.48
C GLN A 265 9.37 -9.32 17.57
N LEU A 266 10.52 -9.97 17.73
CA LEU A 266 11.57 -9.51 18.64
C LEU A 266 12.44 -8.40 18.02
N PRO A 267 13.09 -7.57 18.84
CA PRO A 267 14.07 -6.59 18.40
C PRO A 267 15.17 -7.21 17.53
N ASN A 268 15.73 -6.43 16.60
CA ASN A 268 16.79 -6.89 15.71
C ASN A 268 18.14 -6.34 16.16
N ASP A 269 19.07 -7.23 16.47
CA ASP A 269 20.48 -6.87 16.50
C ASP A 269 21.18 -7.41 15.25
N THR A 270 22.15 -6.66 14.72
CA THR A 270 22.92 -7.01 13.51
C THR A 270 23.78 -8.25 13.68
N SER A 271 23.88 -8.78 14.89
CA SER A 271 24.55 -10.04 15.19
C SER A 271 23.60 -11.24 15.07
N ASP A 272 24.09 -12.37 14.57
CA ASP A 272 23.37 -13.66 14.54
C ASP A 272 23.03 -14.20 15.95
N THR A 273 23.49 -13.51 17.00
CA THR A 273 23.22 -13.82 18.40
C THR A 273 22.25 -12.81 18.97
N LEU A 274 21.28 -13.28 19.76
CA LEU A 274 20.39 -12.43 20.55
C LEU A 274 21.21 -11.59 21.54
N SER A 275 20.95 -10.28 21.64
CA SER A 275 21.45 -9.46 22.74
C SER A 275 20.87 -9.95 24.08
N ASN A 276 21.43 -9.52 25.19
CA ASN A 276 20.92 -9.90 26.50
C ASN A 276 19.48 -9.41 26.72
N GLU A 277 19.14 -8.22 26.24
CA GLU A 277 17.78 -7.69 26.29
C GLU A 277 16.80 -8.51 25.46
N GLU A 278 17.18 -8.88 24.24
CA GLU A 278 16.35 -9.73 23.37
C GLU A 278 16.10 -11.12 23.93
N LYS A 279 17.13 -11.73 24.57
CA LYS A 279 16.97 -12.99 25.28
C LYS A 279 15.99 -12.85 26.43
N THR A 280 16.10 -11.78 27.20
CA THR A 280 15.20 -11.49 28.32
C THR A 280 13.76 -11.35 27.85
N ILE A 281 13.49 -10.57 26.77
CA ILE A 281 12.16 -10.44 26.21
C ILE A 281 11.64 -11.78 25.68
N ALA A 282 12.46 -12.53 24.95
CA ALA A 282 12.07 -13.83 24.40
C ALA A 282 11.73 -14.84 25.49
N GLU A 283 12.53 -14.89 26.54
CA GLU A 283 12.32 -15.77 27.70
C GLU A 283 11.11 -15.34 28.51
N GLU A 284 10.92 -14.03 28.74
CA GLU A 284 9.74 -13.48 29.41
C GLU A 284 8.46 -13.88 28.67
N MET A 285 8.44 -13.71 27.33
CA MET A 285 7.28 -14.06 26.52
C MET A 285 6.99 -15.56 26.53
N LYS A 286 8.02 -16.40 26.37
CA LYS A 286 7.87 -17.86 26.41
C LYS A 286 7.37 -18.34 27.78
N ALA A 287 7.93 -17.82 28.87
CA ALA A 287 7.52 -18.16 30.23
C ALA A 287 6.06 -17.76 30.47
N TYR A 288 5.69 -16.52 30.14
CA TYR A 288 4.31 -16.06 30.32
C TYR A 288 3.32 -16.89 29.48
N LEU A 289 3.61 -17.14 28.22
CA LEU A 289 2.76 -17.96 27.33
C LEU A 289 2.59 -19.38 27.87
N SER A 290 3.64 -20.01 28.39
CA SER A 290 3.61 -21.36 28.91
C SER A 290 2.88 -21.43 30.26
N GLU A 291 3.24 -20.58 31.20
CA GLU A 291 2.78 -20.65 32.58
C GLU A 291 1.36 -20.11 32.76
N MET A 292 1.04 -19.00 32.07
CA MET A 292 -0.24 -18.31 32.26
C MET A 292 -1.27 -18.61 31.19
N CYS A 293 -0.85 -19.00 29.98
CA CYS A 293 -1.75 -19.14 28.83
C CYS A 293 -1.84 -20.58 28.31
N ASN A 294 -1.04 -21.51 28.83
CA ASN A 294 -0.94 -22.89 28.32
C ASN A 294 -0.61 -22.93 26.80
N ILE A 295 0.28 -22.05 26.36
CA ILE A 295 0.76 -21.95 24.97
C ILE A 295 2.27 -22.20 25.01
N SER A 296 2.70 -23.38 24.59
CA SER A 296 4.09 -23.79 24.62
C SER A 296 4.49 -24.53 23.34
N VAL A 297 5.80 -24.72 23.18
CA VAL A 297 6.35 -25.51 22.04
C VAL A 297 5.95 -26.96 22.17
N GLU A 298 5.91 -27.49 23.40
CA GLU A 298 5.59 -28.87 23.72
C GLU A 298 4.16 -29.24 23.33
N ASN A 299 3.21 -28.34 23.52
CA ASN A 299 1.83 -28.59 23.14
C ASN A 299 1.49 -28.19 21.70
N GLY A 300 2.48 -27.71 20.94
CA GLY A 300 2.37 -27.36 19.54
C GLY A 300 1.67 -26.01 19.26
N LYS A 301 1.24 -25.26 20.29
CA LYS A 301 0.57 -23.97 20.12
C LYS A 301 1.53 -22.80 19.94
N LEU A 302 2.78 -22.93 20.40
CA LEU A 302 3.85 -21.96 20.18
C LEU A 302 4.84 -22.50 19.17
N ALA A 303 5.13 -21.71 18.15
CA ALA A 303 6.27 -21.93 17.28
C ALA A 303 7.34 -20.85 17.47
N VAL A 304 8.58 -21.21 17.29
CA VAL A 304 9.73 -20.33 17.39
C VAL A 304 10.51 -20.37 16.08
N TRP A 305 10.86 -19.20 15.55
CA TRP A 305 11.66 -19.08 14.34
C TRP A 305 12.79 -18.05 14.54
N LEU A 306 13.82 -18.49 15.22
CA LEU A 306 15.05 -17.73 15.46
C LEU A 306 16.23 -18.38 14.72
N SER A 307 17.34 -17.66 14.60
CA SER A 307 18.51 -18.15 13.83
C SER A 307 19.03 -19.51 14.31
N LYS A 308 19.04 -19.72 15.62
CA LYS A 308 19.57 -20.96 16.26
C LYS A 308 18.48 -21.80 16.92
N ASP A 309 17.28 -21.29 17.11
CA ASP A 309 16.15 -21.95 17.75
C ASP A 309 14.97 -21.95 16.78
N LYS A 310 14.68 -23.10 16.18
CA LYS A 310 13.62 -23.29 15.20
C LYS A 310 12.76 -24.47 15.59
N SER A 311 11.46 -24.23 15.71
CA SER A 311 10.49 -25.31 15.86
C SER A 311 10.46 -26.22 14.65
N PRO A 312 10.24 -27.53 14.82
CA PRO A 312 9.95 -28.43 13.71
C PRO A 312 8.61 -28.03 13.05
N ASN A 313 8.43 -28.37 11.77
CA ASN A 313 7.17 -28.19 11.03
C ASN A 313 6.73 -26.73 10.77
N LEU A 314 7.65 -25.78 10.69
CA LEU A 314 7.33 -24.39 10.35
C LEU A 314 6.56 -24.24 9.02
N ASP A 315 6.71 -25.17 8.10
CA ASP A 315 6.01 -25.17 6.82
C ASP A 315 4.49 -25.43 6.98
N ASN A 316 4.07 -26.13 8.04
CA ASN A 316 2.66 -26.40 8.30
C ASN A 316 1.91 -25.19 8.89
N ILE A 317 2.61 -24.26 9.53
CA ILE A 317 2.02 -23.08 10.18
C ILE A 317 1.18 -22.25 9.18
N THR A 318 1.47 -22.34 7.90
CA THR A 318 0.76 -21.59 6.85
C THR A 318 -0.62 -22.14 6.52
N LYS A 319 -0.94 -23.37 6.95
CA LYS A 319 -2.25 -23.99 6.73
C LYS A 319 -3.32 -23.28 7.58
N ALA A 320 -4.51 -23.12 7.05
CA ALA A 320 -5.59 -22.36 7.67
C ALA A 320 -5.96 -22.87 9.08
N ASP A 321 -5.99 -24.20 9.25
CA ASP A 321 -6.44 -24.92 10.45
C ASP A 321 -5.31 -25.38 11.37
N ASP A 322 -4.05 -25.01 11.07
CA ASP A 322 -2.89 -25.44 11.89
C ASP A 322 -3.04 -24.99 13.36
N MET A 323 -2.69 -25.88 14.28
CA MET A 323 -2.91 -25.70 15.70
C MET A 323 -2.05 -24.61 16.36
N THR A 324 -0.99 -24.14 15.69
CA THR A 324 -0.13 -23.07 16.20
C THR A 324 -0.92 -21.77 16.36
N GLU A 325 -0.89 -21.22 17.55
CA GLU A 325 -1.58 -20.00 17.94
C GLU A 325 -0.68 -18.77 17.91
N VAL A 326 0.62 -18.99 18.25
CA VAL A 326 1.62 -17.92 18.38
C VAL A 326 2.89 -18.32 17.65
N LEU A 327 3.46 -17.39 16.90
CA LEU A 327 4.78 -17.53 16.28
C LEU A 327 5.72 -16.43 16.78
N LEU A 328 6.77 -16.82 17.49
CA LEU A 328 7.84 -15.94 17.94
C LEU A 328 8.97 -15.94 16.90
N PHE A 329 9.31 -14.76 16.39
CA PHE A 329 10.32 -14.64 15.33
C PHE A 329 11.16 -13.37 15.46
N LYS A 330 12.30 -13.36 14.76
CA LYS A 330 13.18 -12.19 14.68
C LYS A 330 13.14 -11.59 13.26
N GLN A 331 13.93 -12.11 12.34
CA GLN A 331 14.07 -11.56 10.99
C GLN A 331 13.63 -12.51 9.88
N ALA A 332 13.61 -13.80 10.17
CA ALA A 332 13.49 -14.86 9.16
C ALA A 332 12.20 -14.84 8.33
N ILE A 333 11.13 -14.25 8.89
CA ILE A 333 9.84 -14.16 8.22
C ILE A 333 9.79 -13.00 7.21
N ALA A 334 10.76 -12.08 7.23
CA ALA A 334 10.70 -10.84 6.47
C ALA A 334 10.64 -11.04 4.95
N LEU A 335 11.11 -12.14 4.41
CA LEU A 335 11.22 -12.38 2.97
C LEU A 335 10.56 -13.71 2.57
N GLY A 336 9.51 -13.62 1.77
CA GLY A 336 8.91 -14.75 1.08
C GLY A 336 7.96 -15.66 1.87
N TRP A 337 7.86 -15.52 3.21
CA TRP A 337 6.92 -16.34 3.99
C TRP A 337 5.47 -15.83 3.81
N ASP A 338 4.58 -16.75 3.48
CA ASP A 338 3.17 -16.47 3.23
C ASP A 338 2.27 -17.23 4.22
N CYS A 339 1.56 -16.48 5.07
CA CYS A 339 0.63 -17.04 6.04
C CYS A 339 -0.63 -16.16 6.14
N PRO A 340 -1.63 -16.37 5.27
CA PRO A 340 -2.83 -15.53 5.22
C PRO A 340 -3.65 -15.54 6.52
N ARG A 341 -3.56 -16.59 7.35
CA ARG A 341 -4.23 -16.66 8.65
C ARG A 341 -3.59 -15.79 9.74
N ALA A 342 -2.39 -15.22 9.50
CA ALA A 342 -1.80 -14.27 10.42
C ALA A 342 -2.63 -12.99 10.47
N SER A 343 -3.16 -12.65 11.64
CA SER A 343 -4.12 -11.56 11.80
C SER A 343 -3.75 -10.56 12.88
N VAL A 344 -2.88 -10.96 13.81
CA VAL A 344 -2.40 -10.13 14.92
C VAL A 344 -0.87 -10.10 14.91
N LEU A 345 -0.28 -8.93 15.12
CA LEU A 345 1.16 -8.72 15.17
C LEU A 345 1.52 -7.92 16.43
N LEU A 346 2.40 -8.47 17.24
CA LEU A 346 3.01 -7.80 18.38
C LEU A 346 4.48 -7.49 18.06
N ILE A 347 4.86 -6.22 18.16
CA ILE A 347 6.21 -5.76 17.79
C ILE A 347 6.90 -5.15 19.01
N PHE A 348 8.04 -5.74 19.38
CA PHE A 348 8.96 -5.21 20.39
C PHE A 348 10.22 -4.59 19.78
N ARG A 349 10.19 -4.32 18.49
CA ARG A 349 11.35 -3.88 17.74
C ARG A 349 11.34 -2.39 17.50
N GLU A 350 12.51 -1.75 17.59
CA GLU A 350 12.73 -0.43 17.01
C GLU A 350 12.60 -0.49 15.48
N LEU A 351 11.82 0.41 14.90
CA LEU A 351 11.62 0.49 13.46
C LEU A 351 12.86 1.13 12.81
N LYS A 352 13.79 0.30 12.33
CA LYS A 352 15.01 0.77 11.64
C LYS A 352 14.76 1.17 10.19
N SER A 353 13.67 0.71 9.58
CA SER A 353 13.34 0.95 8.17
C SER A 353 11.84 0.89 7.94
N MET A 354 11.29 1.91 7.31
CA MET A 354 9.87 1.95 6.87
C MET A 354 9.54 0.82 5.91
N THR A 355 10.44 0.51 4.97
CA THR A 355 10.28 -0.59 4.02
C THR A 355 10.08 -1.92 4.72
N PHE A 356 10.91 -2.21 5.73
CA PHE A 356 10.80 -3.45 6.49
C PHE A 356 9.50 -3.54 7.29
N THR A 357 9.09 -2.43 7.90
CA THR A 357 7.84 -2.36 8.66
C THR A 357 6.63 -2.55 7.77
N THR A 358 6.59 -1.87 6.62
CA THR A 358 5.53 -2.02 5.62
C THR A 358 5.41 -3.47 5.16
N GLN A 359 6.54 -4.17 4.97
CA GLN A 359 6.54 -5.58 4.58
C GLN A 359 6.05 -6.51 5.70
N THR A 360 6.48 -6.28 6.94
CA THR A 360 6.06 -7.11 8.09
C THR A 360 4.56 -6.97 8.35
N VAL A 361 4.07 -5.74 8.37
CA VAL A 361 2.64 -5.46 8.55
C VAL A 361 1.83 -5.92 7.33
N GLY A 362 2.36 -5.78 6.13
CA GLY A 362 1.74 -6.30 4.90
C GLY A 362 1.41 -7.79 4.94
N ARG A 363 2.05 -8.57 5.84
CA ARG A 363 1.77 -10.01 5.99
C ARG A 363 0.47 -10.30 6.70
N ILE A 364 0.12 -9.51 7.72
CA ILE A 364 -1.16 -9.67 8.42
C ILE A 364 -2.32 -9.04 7.65
N LEU A 365 -2.03 -8.35 6.55
CA LEU A 365 -3.04 -7.77 5.67
C LEU A 365 -3.56 -8.74 4.61
N ARG A 366 -3.02 -9.93 4.48
CA ARG A 366 -3.51 -10.91 3.51
C ARG A 366 -4.87 -11.46 3.93
N MET A 367 -5.76 -11.65 2.95
CA MET A 367 -7.05 -12.31 3.17
C MET A 367 -6.87 -13.82 3.02
N PRO A 368 -7.30 -14.64 4.01
CA PRO A 368 -7.18 -16.09 3.92
C PRO A 368 -7.87 -16.71 2.72
N GLU A 369 -9.06 -16.24 2.37
CA GLU A 369 -9.87 -16.77 1.28
C GLU A 369 -10.04 -15.78 0.10
N GLN A 370 -9.25 -14.70 0.06
CA GLN A 370 -9.30 -13.66 -0.99
C GLN A 370 -10.70 -13.07 -1.20
N ARG A 371 -11.45 -12.93 -0.09
CA ARG A 371 -12.77 -12.30 -0.01
C ARG A 371 -12.96 -11.66 1.36
N PHE A 372 -13.81 -10.64 1.45
CA PHE A 372 -14.19 -10.08 2.74
C PHE A 372 -15.19 -10.98 3.46
N TYR A 373 -15.04 -11.01 4.78
CA TYR A 373 -15.94 -11.70 5.66
C TYR A 373 -17.10 -10.79 6.08
N HIS A 374 -18.21 -11.39 6.43
CA HIS A 374 -19.40 -10.69 6.93
C HIS A 374 -19.11 -9.93 8.22
N ASP A 375 -18.35 -10.55 9.12
CA ASP A 375 -17.82 -9.90 10.31
C ASP A 375 -16.61 -9.05 9.91
N ASP A 376 -16.80 -7.73 9.89
CA ASP A 376 -15.79 -6.78 9.42
C ASP A 376 -14.52 -6.77 10.27
N ARG A 377 -14.55 -7.29 11.52
CA ARG A 377 -13.36 -7.49 12.35
C ARG A 377 -12.35 -8.43 11.70
N LEU A 378 -12.80 -9.37 10.89
CA LEU A 378 -11.94 -10.31 10.16
C LEU A 378 -11.26 -9.66 8.94
N ASN A 379 -11.76 -8.51 8.50
CA ASN A 379 -11.25 -7.76 7.35
C ASN A 379 -10.16 -6.74 7.74
N TYR A 380 -9.69 -6.76 8.99
CA TYR A 380 -8.60 -5.91 9.50
C TYR A 380 -7.47 -6.73 10.09
N GLY A 381 -6.25 -6.17 10.03
CA GLY A 381 -5.10 -6.64 10.79
C GLY A 381 -4.99 -5.88 12.11
N TYR A 382 -4.35 -6.45 13.11
CA TYR A 382 -4.21 -5.85 14.43
C TYR A 382 -2.74 -5.81 14.83
N VAL A 383 -2.25 -4.61 15.18
CA VAL A 383 -0.85 -4.42 15.59
C VAL A 383 -0.81 -3.88 17.02
N TYR A 384 -0.01 -4.53 17.84
CA TYR A 384 0.34 -4.09 19.19
C TYR A 384 1.82 -3.77 19.27
N THR A 385 2.17 -2.68 19.92
CA THR A 385 3.57 -2.26 20.03
C THR A 385 3.79 -1.34 21.22
N ASN A 386 4.99 -1.41 21.80
CA ASN A 386 5.48 -0.51 22.85
C ASN A 386 6.30 0.68 22.30
N LEU A 387 6.35 0.82 20.98
CA LEU A 387 7.05 1.93 20.34
C LEU A 387 6.37 3.28 20.63
N SER A 388 7.13 4.36 20.56
CA SER A 388 6.60 5.71 20.82
C SER A 388 5.45 6.06 19.87
N GLU A 389 4.54 6.92 20.33
CA GLU A 389 3.38 7.38 19.55
C GLU A 389 3.79 8.00 18.20
N ASP A 390 4.94 8.69 18.15
CA ASP A 390 5.42 9.31 16.91
C ASP A 390 5.84 8.29 15.86
N ILE A 391 6.49 7.20 16.27
CA ILE A 391 6.87 6.09 15.39
C ILE A 391 5.62 5.32 14.95
N ILE A 392 4.69 5.14 15.87
CA ILE A 392 3.38 4.54 15.62
C ILE A 392 2.58 5.36 14.60
N GLN A 393 2.59 6.69 14.70
CA GLN A 393 1.93 7.58 13.75
C GLN A 393 2.52 7.51 12.35
N ILE A 394 3.85 7.37 12.22
CA ILE A 394 4.50 7.22 10.91
C ILE A 394 4.03 5.94 10.21
N VAL A 395 4.01 4.82 10.95
CA VAL A 395 3.48 3.55 10.46
C VAL A 395 1.98 3.66 10.23
N GLY A 396 1.27 4.38 11.10
CA GLY A 396 -0.17 4.56 11.11
C GLY A 396 -0.71 5.28 9.88
N ASP A 397 -0.20 6.46 9.57
CA ASP A 397 -0.64 7.23 8.41
C ASP A 397 -0.33 6.51 7.09
N ASP A 398 0.70 5.71 7.12
CA ASP A 398 1.19 4.99 5.95
C ASP A 398 0.28 3.84 5.52
N MET A 399 -0.53 3.25 6.38
CA MET A 399 -1.36 2.08 6.06
C MET A 399 -2.84 2.23 6.45
N ASN A 400 -3.37 3.46 6.56
CA ASN A 400 -4.68 3.72 7.16
C ASN A 400 -4.78 3.12 8.58
N TYR A 401 -3.72 3.22 9.35
CA TYR A 401 -3.72 2.87 10.77
C TYR A 401 -4.43 3.96 11.58
N LEU A 402 -5.70 3.98 11.49
CA LEU A 402 -6.50 4.95 12.22
C LEU A 402 -7.00 4.29 13.49
N SER A 403 -7.14 5.06 14.55
CA SER A 403 -7.96 4.60 15.65
C SER A 403 -9.36 4.36 15.09
N THR A 404 -9.72 3.10 14.95
CA THR A 404 -10.98 2.67 14.37
C THR A 404 -12.01 2.46 15.46
N ILE A 405 -13.23 2.82 15.16
CA ILE A 405 -14.40 2.62 16.01
C ILE A 405 -15.45 1.84 15.22
N PHE A 406 -16.15 0.94 15.91
CA PHE A 406 -17.05 0.01 15.28
C PHE A 406 -18.49 0.40 15.55
N ALA A 407 -19.35 0.33 14.53
CA ALA A 407 -20.78 0.30 14.68
C ALA A 407 -21.32 -1.02 14.11
N ASN A 408 -22.23 -1.64 14.82
CA ASN A 408 -22.85 -2.90 14.44
C ASN A 408 -24.30 -2.69 14.04
N ARG A 409 -24.78 -3.49 13.07
CA ARG A 409 -26.18 -3.50 12.67
C ARG A 409 -27.06 -3.91 13.83
N ARG A 410 -28.15 -3.20 14.01
CA ARG A 410 -29.16 -3.52 15.02
C ARG A 410 -29.75 -4.91 14.77
N LYS A 411 -29.92 -5.68 15.83
CA LYS A 411 -30.47 -7.06 15.76
C LYS A 411 -31.94 -7.12 15.33
N ASP A 412 -32.69 -6.05 15.61
CA ASP A 412 -34.09 -5.89 15.28
C ASP A 412 -34.36 -5.28 13.91
N LEU A 413 -33.33 -5.07 13.11
CA LEU A 413 -33.43 -4.40 11.82
C LEU A 413 -34.11 -5.31 10.79
N ASN A 414 -35.19 -4.80 10.19
CA ASN A 414 -35.80 -5.40 9.02
C ASN A 414 -34.92 -5.09 7.77
N GLY A 415 -34.25 -6.10 7.25
CA GLY A 415 -33.33 -5.94 6.12
C GLY A 415 -34.02 -5.50 4.84
N ILE A 416 -33.29 -4.78 4.01
CA ILE A 416 -33.65 -4.48 2.60
C ILE A 416 -32.45 -4.80 1.70
N THR A 417 -32.75 -5.26 0.48
CA THR A 417 -31.75 -5.47 -0.57
C THR A 417 -32.09 -4.59 -1.75
N LEU A 418 -31.11 -3.84 -2.24
CA LEU A 418 -31.27 -2.93 -3.36
C LEU A 418 -30.21 -3.23 -4.43
N ARG A 419 -30.56 -3.12 -5.71
CA ARG A 419 -29.54 -3.09 -6.77
C ARG A 419 -28.78 -1.79 -6.65
N SER A 420 -27.48 -1.89 -6.67
CA SER A 420 -26.56 -0.77 -6.54
C SER A 420 -25.50 -0.83 -7.62
N VAL A 421 -24.82 0.28 -7.81
CA VAL A 421 -23.71 0.39 -8.75
C VAL A 421 -22.47 0.93 -8.05
N TYR A 422 -21.31 0.56 -8.55
CA TYR A 422 -20.08 1.26 -8.22
C TYR A 422 -19.25 1.45 -9.48
N GLN A 423 -18.51 2.51 -9.49
CA GLN A 423 -17.60 2.82 -10.58
C GLN A 423 -16.19 2.70 -10.04
N ASP A 424 -15.35 1.90 -10.71
CA ASP A 424 -13.92 1.91 -10.46
C ASP A 424 -13.39 3.28 -10.90
N LYS A 425 -13.51 4.26 -10.02
CA LYS A 425 -12.90 5.56 -10.26
C LYS A 425 -11.40 5.33 -10.31
N HIS A 426 -10.86 5.25 -11.51
CA HIS A 426 -9.44 5.29 -11.74
C HIS A 426 -8.93 6.70 -11.36
N PHE A 427 -8.90 6.98 -10.06
CA PHE A 427 -8.11 8.08 -9.56
C PHE A 427 -6.66 7.71 -9.81
N LYS A 428 -6.12 8.12 -10.93
CA LYS A 428 -4.67 8.20 -11.06
C LYS A 428 -4.20 9.07 -9.89
N GLY A 429 -3.42 8.47 -9.05
CA GLY A 429 -2.86 8.89 -7.80
C GLY A 429 -2.55 10.36 -7.55
N ARG A 430 -3.54 11.26 -7.55
CA ARG A 430 -3.35 12.66 -7.10
C ARG A 430 -2.86 12.75 -5.65
N ASN A 431 -3.05 11.73 -4.84
CA ASN A 431 -2.79 11.79 -3.40
C ASN A 431 -1.51 11.09 -2.96
N ARG A 432 -0.66 10.58 -3.87
CA ARG A 432 0.59 9.93 -3.48
C ARG A 432 1.69 10.12 -4.51
N LEU A 433 2.93 10.07 -4.03
CA LEU A 433 4.10 10.09 -4.88
C LEU A 433 4.28 8.70 -5.52
N GLY A 434 4.45 8.66 -6.83
CA GLY A 434 4.74 7.45 -7.60
C GLY A 434 6.24 7.19 -7.76
N ALA A 435 6.57 6.11 -8.49
CA ALA A 435 7.97 5.77 -8.81
C ALA A 435 8.68 6.89 -9.61
N ASP A 436 7.94 7.58 -10.47
CA ASP A 436 8.44 8.67 -11.32
C ASP A 436 8.91 9.90 -10.51
N PHE A 437 8.38 10.09 -9.30
CA PHE A 437 8.78 11.20 -8.43
C PHE A 437 10.27 11.16 -8.09
N ARG A 438 10.86 9.98 -7.95
CA ARG A 438 12.29 9.84 -7.63
C ARG A 438 13.17 10.38 -8.76
N ALA A 439 12.83 10.05 -10.00
CA ALA A 439 13.55 10.55 -11.18
C ALA A 439 13.41 12.07 -11.32
N LEU A 440 12.18 12.58 -11.11
CA LEU A 440 11.94 14.02 -11.09
C LEU A 440 12.76 14.72 -10.02
N PHE A 441 12.81 14.18 -8.81
CA PHE A 441 13.52 14.77 -7.69
C PHE A 441 15.04 14.86 -7.95
N LEU A 442 15.66 13.78 -8.47
CA LEU A 442 17.06 13.78 -8.84
C LEU A 442 17.35 14.84 -9.90
N LYS A 443 16.56 14.85 -10.99
CA LYS A 443 16.75 15.82 -12.08
C LYS A 443 16.60 17.27 -11.60
N MET A 444 15.65 17.51 -10.70
CA MET A 444 15.47 18.85 -10.10
C MET A 444 16.63 19.23 -9.19
N MET A 445 17.17 18.31 -8.41
CA MET A 445 18.34 18.56 -7.57
C MET A 445 19.57 18.92 -8.43
N GLU A 446 19.83 18.17 -9.48
CA GLU A 446 20.91 18.47 -10.44
C GLU A 446 20.73 19.86 -11.04
N THR A 447 19.53 20.19 -11.53
CA THR A 447 19.25 21.48 -12.18
C THR A 447 19.39 22.66 -11.20
N GLU A 448 18.84 22.55 -10.00
CA GLU A 448 18.92 23.63 -9.00
C GLU A 448 20.36 23.85 -8.51
N TRP A 449 21.17 22.79 -8.41
CA TRP A 449 22.51 22.90 -7.86
C TRP A 449 23.59 23.12 -8.92
N GLU A 450 23.36 22.78 -10.19
CA GLU A 450 24.30 23.04 -11.28
C GLU A 450 24.28 24.48 -11.82
N GLN A 451 23.31 25.29 -11.43
CA GLN A 451 23.15 26.69 -11.90
C GLN A 451 23.27 26.83 -13.41
N ASN A 452 22.45 26.13 -14.15
CA ASN A 452 22.26 26.45 -15.56
C ASN A 452 20.87 27.12 -15.71
N PRO A 453 20.79 28.47 -15.65
CA PRO A 453 19.50 29.16 -15.71
C PRO A 453 18.87 29.11 -17.11
N MET A 454 19.49 28.47 -18.08
CA MET A 454 19.00 28.37 -19.44
C MET A 454 18.36 27.01 -19.81
N MET A 455 18.40 26.03 -18.96
CA MET A 455 17.50 24.87 -19.13
C MET A 455 16.14 25.20 -18.53
N LEU A 456 15.36 26.01 -19.24
CA LEU A 456 13.92 25.98 -19.14
C LEU A 456 13.49 24.55 -19.42
N PHE A 457 12.91 23.89 -18.42
CA PHE A 457 12.29 22.59 -18.59
C PHE A 457 11.16 22.73 -19.62
N ASN A 458 11.37 22.25 -20.84
CA ASN A 458 10.26 21.94 -21.72
C ASN A 458 9.60 20.67 -21.19
N GLU A 459 8.29 20.66 -21.10
CA GLU A 459 7.51 19.48 -20.66
C GLU A 459 7.77 18.26 -21.55
N GLU A 460 8.05 18.49 -22.81
CA GLU A 460 8.43 17.49 -23.83
C GLU A 460 9.78 16.82 -23.53
N ASP A 461 10.78 17.55 -22.98
CA ASP A 461 12.10 16.98 -22.66
C ASP A 461 12.07 16.00 -21.47
N PHE A 462 10.97 15.99 -20.69
CA PHE A 462 10.85 15.10 -19.55
C PHE A 462 10.50 13.66 -19.96
N PHE A 463 9.81 13.50 -21.09
CA PHE A 463 9.36 12.21 -21.61
C PHE A 463 10.17 11.72 -22.81
N GLU A 464 10.97 12.59 -23.47
CA GLU A 464 11.65 12.27 -24.73
C GLU A 464 13.16 11.98 -24.62
N ASN A 465 13.82 12.21 -23.50
CA ASN A 465 15.29 12.12 -23.46
C ASN A 465 15.86 11.14 -22.44
N ASP A 466 15.66 9.84 -22.66
CA ASP A 466 16.66 8.81 -22.37
C ASP A 466 17.40 8.33 -23.66
N GLY A 467 17.23 9.04 -24.76
CA GLY A 467 17.90 8.76 -26.02
C GLY A 467 19.22 9.49 -26.13
N GLU A 468 20.31 8.72 -26.12
CA GLU A 468 21.72 9.07 -26.31
C GLU A 468 22.56 9.24 -25.02
N ALA A 469 22.56 8.25 -24.17
CA ALA A 469 23.78 7.88 -23.48
C ALA A 469 24.51 6.91 -24.41
N GLY A 470 25.29 7.45 -25.28
CA GLY A 470 26.32 6.67 -26.03
C GLY A 470 27.10 5.83 -25.01
N ASP A 471 27.64 4.71 -25.45
CA ASP A 471 28.43 3.70 -24.73
C ASP A 471 29.70 4.26 -24.04
N ASN A 472 29.60 5.43 -23.41
CA ASN A 472 30.58 6.09 -22.58
C ASN A 472 30.21 5.90 -21.12
N THR A 473 30.43 4.69 -20.57
CA THR A 473 30.61 4.59 -19.12
C THR A 473 31.76 5.53 -18.75
N PRO A 474 31.49 6.58 -17.93
CA PRO A 474 32.56 7.48 -17.52
C PRO A 474 33.63 6.65 -16.82
N ASN A 475 34.91 6.89 -17.15
CA ASN A 475 36.01 6.26 -16.46
C ASN A 475 36.07 6.76 -15.00
N GLU A 476 36.81 6.09 -14.11
CA GLU A 476 36.91 6.47 -12.69
C GLU A 476 37.31 7.93 -12.50
N GLU A 477 38.19 8.47 -13.36
CA GLU A 477 38.63 9.87 -13.32
C GLU A 477 37.49 10.85 -13.66
N GLU A 478 36.65 10.51 -14.63
CA GLU A 478 35.47 11.33 -14.98
C GLU A 478 34.40 11.31 -13.90
N MET A 479 34.20 10.16 -13.25
CA MET A 479 33.29 10.05 -12.10
C MET A 479 33.80 10.85 -10.91
N GLU A 480 35.07 10.80 -10.60
CA GLU A 480 35.67 11.58 -9.52
C GLU A 480 35.63 13.08 -9.82
N ALA A 481 35.92 13.50 -11.06
CA ALA A 481 35.79 14.89 -11.50
C ALA A 481 34.33 15.40 -11.39
N LYS A 482 33.34 14.57 -11.76
CA LYS A 482 31.91 14.87 -11.60
C LYS A 482 31.56 15.05 -10.12
N LEU A 483 32.03 14.16 -9.25
CA LEU A 483 31.76 14.24 -7.83
C LEU A 483 32.36 15.50 -7.18
N VAL A 484 33.61 15.86 -7.53
CA VAL A 484 34.26 17.09 -7.05
C VAL A 484 33.45 18.31 -7.48
N ARG A 485 32.99 18.36 -8.72
CA ARG A 485 32.13 19.43 -9.23
C ARG A 485 30.80 19.50 -8.48
N ASN A 486 30.14 18.37 -8.29
CA ASN A 486 28.87 18.30 -7.60
C ASN A 486 28.97 18.76 -6.13
N ARG A 487 30.02 18.36 -5.42
CA ARG A 487 30.29 18.83 -4.05
C ARG A 487 30.62 20.33 -4.01
N HIS A 488 31.32 20.85 -5.02
CA HIS A 488 31.55 22.28 -5.14
C HIS A 488 30.24 23.05 -5.35
N ASN A 489 29.37 22.58 -6.21
CA ASN A 489 28.06 23.16 -6.48
C ASN A 489 27.19 23.15 -5.24
N ALA A 490 27.08 22.02 -4.53
CA ALA A 490 26.33 21.91 -3.28
C ALA A 490 26.86 22.94 -2.24
N LYS A 491 28.18 23.06 -2.08
CA LYS A 491 28.79 24.05 -1.19
C LYS A 491 28.47 25.49 -1.58
N LYS A 492 28.45 25.80 -2.87
CA LYS A 492 28.08 27.12 -3.40
C LYS A 492 26.65 27.50 -3.03
N HIS A 493 25.76 26.53 -2.94
CA HIS A 493 24.38 26.69 -2.46
C HIS A 493 24.26 26.63 -0.94
N GLY A 494 25.35 26.65 -0.19
CA GLY A 494 25.37 26.64 1.27
C GLY A 494 25.12 25.27 1.90
N ILE A 495 25.14 24.19 1.11
CA ILE A 495 24.97 22.82 1.59
C ILE A 495 26.29 22.30 2.15
N GLN A 496 26.32 21.92 3.43
CA GLN A 496 27.43 21.21 4.03
C GLN A 496 27.34 19.71 3.70
N THR A 497 28.33 19.21 2.97
CA THR A 497 28.41 17.81 2.52
C THR A 497 29.47 17.00 3.27
N ASP A 498 30.36 17.67 4.02
CA ASP A 498 31.38 17.01 4.84
C ASP A 498 30.72 16.48 6.13
N VAL A 499 30.38 15.20 6.12
CA VAL A 499 29.67 14.51 7.21
C VAL A 499 30.45 14.56 8.54
N SER A 500 31.80 14.61 8.47
CA SER A 500 32.63 14.69 9.67
C SER A 500 32.45 16.00 10.47
N ARG A 501 31.93 17.04 9.81
CA ARG A 501 31.63 18.36 10.38
C ARG A 501 30.16 18.56 10.70
N ILE A 502 29.32 17.59 10.46
CA ILE A 502 27.88 17.66 10.71
C ILE A 502 27.55 17.02 12.04
N PHE A 503 26.97 17.82 12.92
CA PHE A 503 26.46 17.36 14.20
C PHE A 503 24.96 17.64 14.29
N VAL A 504 24.14 16.61 14.42
CA VAL A 504 22.71 16.71 14.62
C VAL A 504 22.41 16.36 16.06
N ALA A 505 21.86 17.31 16.81
CA ALA A 505 21.48 17.13 18.20
C ALA A 505 20.10 17.74 18.43
N ILE A 506 19.29 17.08 19.23
CA ILE A 506 18.03 17.64 19.74
C ILE A 506 18.23 18.16 21.17
N PRO A 507 17.57 19.26 21.52
CA PRO A 507 17.45 19.65 22.94
C PRO A 507 16.57 18.59 23.62
N LYS A 508 17.08 17.96 24.65
CA LYS A 508 16.29 17.06 25.49
C LYS A 508 15.90 17.86 26.74
N ASP A 509 14.60 18.09 26.87
CA ASP A 509 14.03 18.47 28.14
C ASP A 509 14.06 17.23 29.04
N THR A 510 14.91 17.21 30.02
CA THR A 510 14.96 16.13 30.99
C THR A 510 14.06 16.50 32.15
N PRO A 511 12.90 15.91 32.33
CA PRO A 511 12.08 16.11 33.50
C PRO A 511 12.80 15.47 34.71
N MET A 512 13.20 16.22 35.68
CA MET A 512 13.59 15.69 37.01
C MET A 512 12.42 15.91 37.97
N THR A 513 12.00 14.83 38.60
CA THR A 513 11.04 14.90 39.71
C THR A 513 11.79 15.42 40.94
N GLY A 514 11.51 16.65 41.36
CA GLY A 514 11.97 17.17 42.62
C GLY A 514 11.33 16.46 43.82
N GLU A 515 11.94 16.57 45.00
CA GLU A 515 11.47 15.93 46.24
C GLU A 515 10.02 16.24 46.62
N ASN A 516 9.37 17.19 45.95
CA ASN A 516 7.97 17.61 46.16
C ASN A 516 7.00 17.15 45.09
N GLY A 517 7.39 16.24 44.19
CA GLY A 517 6.53 15.71 43.16
C GLY A 517 6.21 16.68 41.99
N MET A 518 6.84 17.86 41.95
CA MET A 518 6.75 18.78 40.82
C MET A 518 7.85 18.46 39.80
N VAL A 519 7.50 18.48 38.53
CA VAL A 519 8.41 18.31 37.39
C VAL A 519 9.07 19.65 37.11
N GLU A 520 10.34 19.82 37.46
CA GLU A 520 11.16 20.96 37.03
C GLU A 520 12.01 20.61 35.82
N ILE A 521 12.01 21.50 34.82
CA ILE A 521 12.87 21.38 33.64
C ILE A 521 14.24 21.91 33.98
N VAL A 522 15.19 21.01 34.24
CA VAL A 522 16.55 21.39 34.65
C VAL A 522 17.56 21.07 33.58
N ASP A 523 17.76 21.79 32.62
CA ASP A 523 18.84 21.78 31.62
C ASP A 523 18.54 21.22 30.24
N LYS A 524 18.85 22.05 29.22
CA LYS A 524 18.82 21.67 27.80
C LYS A 524 20.14 21.00 27.42
N ALA A 525 20.31 19.73 27.75
CA ALA A 525 21.43 18.97 27.26
C ALA A 525 21.23 18.69 25.76
N ARG A 526 22.20 19.00 24.92
CA ARG A 526 22.24 18.58 23.52
C ARG A 526 22.77 17.17 23.47
N ILE A 527 21.90 16.22 23.12
CA ILE A 527 22.25 14.81 22.97
C ILE A 527 22.52 14.51 21.52
N ALA A 528 23.69 13.89 21.25
CA ALA A 528 23.99 13.30 19.94
C ALA A 528 23.05 12.12 19.68
N LEU A 529 22.41 12.13 18.52
CA LEU A 529 21.48 11.10 18.12
C LEU A 529 22.24 9.88 17.56
N ASN A 530 21.80 8.70 17.91
CA ASN A 530 22.28 7.48 17.28
C ASN A 530 21.69 7.31 15.86
N ALA A 531 22.18 6.33 15.10
CA ALA A 531 21.78 6.14 13.71
C ALA A 531 20.28 5.86 13.56
N SER A 532 19.66 5.14 14.50
CA SER A 532 18.23 4.83 14.49
C SER A 532 17.37 6.05 14.78
N GLU A 533 17.78 6.87 15.76
CA GLU A 533 17.09 8.13 16.08
C GLU A 533 17.18 9.14 14.92
N LEU A 534 18.33 9.20 14.26
CA LEU A 534 18.51 10.04 13.07
C LEU A 534 17.61 9.59 11.91
N ASP A 535 17.51 8.29 11.66
CA ASP A 535 16.66 7.73 10.61
C ASP A 535 15.17 7.97 10.90
N ASN A 536 14.76 7.83 12.15
CA ASN A 536 13.40 8.16 12.60
C ASN A 536 13.06 9.64 12.39
N LEU A 537 13.98 10.54 12.76
CA LEU A 537 13.80 11.99 12.54
C LEU A 537 13.79 12.34 11.05
N PHE A 538 14.59 11.66 10.24
CA PHE A 538 14.57 11.83 8.79
C PHE A 538 13.24 11.36 8.17
N THR A 539 12.71 10.26 8.65
CA THR A 539 11.39 9.78 8.26
C THR A 539 10.29 10.78 8.63
N LEU A 540 10.34 11.34 9.85
CA LEU A 540 9.43 12.41 10.28
C LEU A 540 9.58 13.69 9.44
N PHE A 541 10.80 14.06 9.10
CA PHE A 541 11.07 15.17 8.19
C PHE A 541 10.41 14.95 6.82
N CYS A 542 10.62 13.79 6.21
CA CYS A 542 10.00 13.44 4.94
C CYS A 542 8.47 13.50 5.05
N ARG A 543 7.89 12.91 6.10
CA ARG A 543 6.45 12.91 6.34
C ARG A 543 5.84 14.31 6.47
N LYS A 544 6.52 15.22 7.14
CA LYS A 544 6.07 16.62 7.24
C LYS A 544 6.10 17.33 5.88
N ASN A 545 7.01 16.92 5.01
CA ASN A 545 7.28 17.59 3.76
C ASN A 545 6.63 16.95 2.52
N VAL A 546 5.83 15.89 2.63
CA VAL A 546 5.08 15.34 1.47
C VAL A 546 3.91 16.21 0.99
N GLY A 547 3.65 17.34 1.62
CA GLY A 547 2.62 18.29 1.22
C GLY A 547 1.21 17.71 1.29
N SER A 548 0.44 17.87 0.20
CA SER A 548 -0.93 17.37 0.07
C SER A 548 -1.03 15.90 -0.31
N PHE A 549 0.11 15.24 -0.61
CA PHE A 549 0.13 13.82 -0.96
C PHE A 549 -0.08 12.95 0.27
N GLY A 550 -0.72 11.78 0.09
CA GLY A 550 -1.00 10.82 1.15
C GLY A 550 0.28 10.45 1.89
N LYS A 551 0.37 10.82 3.15
CA LYS A 551 1.60 10.72 3.96
C LYS A 551 2.17 9.31 4.00
N HIS A 552 1.30 8.35 4.01
CA HIS A 552 1.61 6.93 4.06
C HIS A 552 2.47 6.46 2.88
N ASP A 553 1.90 6.47 1.69
CA ASP A 553 2.55 5.95 0.49
C ASP A 553 3.66 6.89 0.00
N SER A 554 3.57 8.18 0.34
CA SER A 554 4.47 9.21 -0.17
C SER A 554 5.73 9.40 0.67
N THR A 555 5.68 9.16 1.98
CA THR A 555 6.87 9.29 2.85
C THR A 555 8.01 8.37 2.43
N PRO A 556 7.80 7.05 2.22
CA PRO A 556 8.89 6.17 1.77
C PRO A 556 9.42 6.54 0.38
N VAL A 557 8.54 7.01 -0.51
CA VAL A 557 8.95 7.45 -1.85
C VAL A 557 9.81 8.71 -1.77
N LEU A 558 9.40 9.71 -1.00
CA LEU A 558 10.18 10.93 -0.79
C LEU A 558 11.51 10.62 -0.10
N LYS A 559 11.50 9.80 0.96
CA LYS A 559 12.70 9.36 1.66
C LYS A 559 13.68 8.69 0.69
N GLY A 560 13.23 7.67 -0.04
CA GLY A 560 14.05 6.96 -1.02
C GLY A 560 14.48 7.83 -2.22
N ALA A 561 13.70 8.87 -2.56
CA ALA A 561 14.11 9.84 -3.58
C ALA A 561 15.30 10.69 -3.10
N ILE A 562 15.26 11.17 -1.87
CA ILE A 562 16.35 11.95 -1.27
C ILE A 562 17.59 11.08 -1.08
N GLU A 563 17.44 9.87 -0.55
CA GLU A 563 18.55 8.92 -0.37
C GLU A 563 19.25 8.64 -1.70
N LYS A 564 18.48 8.30 -2.73
CA LYS A 564 19.00 8.00 -4.06
C LYS A 564 19.65 9.22 -4.73
N ALA A 565 19.02 10.38 -4.58
CA ALA A 565 19.56 11.61 -5.15
C ALA A 565 20.90 12.00 -4.50
N LEU A 566 21.04 11.87 -3.19
CA LEU A 566 22.29 12.16 -2.50
C LEU A 566 23.38 11.11 -2.79
N GLU A 567 23.00 9.85 -2.94
CA GLU A 567 23.91 8.79 -3.37
C GLU A 567 24.45 9.06 -4.78
N ASP A 568 23.58 9.31 -5.76
CA ASP A 568 23.96 9.48 -7.17
C ASP A 568 24.70 10.81 -7.41
N TYR A 569 24.30 11.88 -6.74
CA TYR A 569 24.87 13.22 -6.97
C TYR A 569 26.12 13.49 -6.12
N LEU A 570 26.14 13.06 -4.85
CA LEU A 570 27.20 13.41 -3.87
C LEU A 570 27.96 12.20 -3.31
N GLN A 571 27.56 10.97 -3.64
CA GLN A 571 28.05 9.73 -3.04
C GLN A 571 27.93 9.74 -1.49
N ILE A 572 26.79 10.23 -0.99
CA ILE A 572 26.43 10.18 0.42
C ILE A 572 25.45 9.03 0.60
N PHE A 573 25.83 8.05 1.42
CA PHE A 573 25.09 6.80 1.59
C PHE A 573 24.10 6.84 2.75
N GLU A 574 23.17 5.88 2.80
CA GLU A 574 22.03 5.78 3.71
C GLU A 574 22.27 6.22 5.17
N THR A 575 23.43 5.85 5.74
CA THR A 575 23.75 6.18 7.16
C THR A 575 24.06 7.66 7.40
N ASP A 576 24.46 8.37 6.35
CA ASP A 576 24.89 9.77 6.44
C ASP A 576 23.87 10.74 5.83
N VAL A 577 22.96 10.23 4.99
CA VAL A 577 21.86 11.03 4.40
C VAL A 577 21.04 11.76 5.49
N PRO A 578 20.58 11.11 6.57
CA PRO A 578 19.83 11.77 7.62
C PRO A 578 20.61 12.92 8.27
N LYS A 579 21.92 12.75 8.47
CA LYS A 579 22.79 13.81 9.04
C LYS A 579 22.82 15.04 8.15
N VAL A 580 23.05 14.83 6.83
CA VAL A 580 23.15 15.90 5.85
C VAL A 580 21.83 16.65 5.72
N VAL A 581 20.71 15.94 5.61
CA VAL A 581 19.39 16.56 5.42
C VAL A 581 18.90 17.27 6.69
N LEU A 582 19.08 16.68 7.86
CA LEU A 582 18.59 17.22 9.13
C LEU A 582 19.48 18.31 9.72
N TYR A 583 20.67 18.51 9.16
CA TYR A 583 21.57 19.58 9.61
C TYR A 583 20.90 20.94 9.47
N HIS A 584 20.89 21.73 10.56
CA HIS A 584 20.11 22.96 10.64
C HIS A 584 20.37 23.97 9.51
N LYS A 585 21.57 23.99 8.91
CA LYS A 585 21.91 24.87 7.78
C LYS A 585 21.44 24.30 6.44
N ASN A 586 21.41 22.97 6.29
CA ASN A 586 21.01 22.30 5.06
C ASN A 586 19.49 22.15 4.94
N ARG A 587 18.83 21.95 6.07
CA ARG A 587 17.41 21.62 6.14
C ARG A 587 16.50 22.58 5.35
N PRO A 588 16.64 23.92 5.42
CA PRO A 588 15.80 24.83 4.64
C PRO A 588 15.93 24.64 3.13
N HIS A 589 17.14 24.29 2.66
CA HIS A 589 17.38 24.05 1.24
C HIS A 589 16.68 22.77 0.75
N PHE A 590 16.70 21.70 1.54
CA PHE A 590 15.95 20.48 1.21
C PHE A 590 14.44 20.70 1.30
N GLU A 591 13.94 21.45 2.27
CA GLU A 591 12.52 21.81 2.36
C GLU A 591 12.04 22.59 1.11
N ASP A 592 12.85 23.54 0.62
CA ASP A 592 12.54 24.30 -0.59
C ASP A 592 12.57 23.41 -1.85
N LEU A 593 13.61 22.59 -2.01
CA LEU A 593 13.73 21.65 -3.13
C LEU A 593 12.57 20.66 -3.19
N ILE A 594 12.21 20.07 -2.01
CA ILE A 594 11.08 19.15 -1.91
C ILE A 594 9.78 19.86 -2.31
N ARG A 595 9.55 21.07 -1.81
CA ARG A 595 8.35 21.86 -2.14
C ARG A 595 8.22 22.12 -3.64
N LYS A 596 9.31 22.47 -4.31
CA LYS A 596 9.38 22.69 -5.76
C LYS A 596 9.12 21.38 -6.54
N ALA A 597 9.75 20.27 -6.11
CA ALA A 597 9.55 18.97 -6.73
C ALA A 597 8.11 18.47 -6.61
N LEU A 598 7.48 18.64 -5.45
CA LEU A 598 6.08 18.27 -5.25
C LEU A 598 5.13 19.10 -6.11
N ALA A 599 5.38 20.42 -6.22
CA ALA A 599 4.56 21.29 -7.07
C ALA A 599 4.68 20.90 -8.55
N ARG A 600 5.90 20.58 -9.02
CA ARG A 600 6.13 20.12 -10.39
C ARG A 600 5.49 18.78 -10.66
N TYR A 601 5.65 17.83 -9.73
CA TYR A 601 5.03 16.51 -9.85
C TYR A 601 3.49 16.58 -9.90
N ALA A 602 2.89 17.43 -9.09
CA ALA A 602 1.44 17.66 -9.12
C ALA A 602 0.98 18.24 -10.47
N ALA A 603 1.75 19.17 -11.07
CA ALA A 603 1.45 19.73 -12.37
C ALA A 603 1.51 18.68 -13.49
N LEU A 604 2.56 17.82 -13.50
CA LEU A 604 2.69 16.73 -14.47
C LEU A 604 1.57 15.70 -14.37
N GLN A 605 1.15 15.35 -13.14
CA GLN A 605 0.00 14.47 -12.95
C GLN A 605 -1.30 15.10 -13.49
N GLY A 606 -1.50 16.39 -13.31
CA GLY A 606 -2.66 17.11 -13.83
C GLY A 606 -2.77 17.05 -15.36
N VAL A 607 -1.65 17.13 -16.07
CA VAL A 607 -1.61 17.00 -17.54
C VAL A 607 -1.97 15.58 -17.97
N GLN A 608 -1.40 14.55 -17.31
CA GLN A 608 -1.70 13.15 -17.63
C GLN A 608 -3.17 12.76 -17.36
N GLU A 609 -3.83 13.41 -16.40
CA GLU A 609 -5.25 13.15 -16.12
C GLU A 609 -6.19 13.70 -17.20
N GLN A 610 -5.81 14.78 -17.91
CA GLN A 610 -6.59 15.29 -19.04
C GLN A 610 -6.59 14.34 -20.24
N GLU A 611 -5.54 13.56 -20.44
CA GLU A 611 -5.39 12.62 -21.56
C GLU A 611 -6.06 11.26 -21.34
N THR A 612 -6.33 10.85 -20.10
CA THR A 612 -6.81 9.50 -19.76
C THR A 612 -8.18 9.44 -19.07
N GLY A 613 -8.87 10.56 -18.94
CA GLY A 613 -10.14 10.72 -18.21
C GLY A 613 -11.38 10.19 -18.93
N GLU A 614 -11.33 9.05 -19.63
CA GLU A 614 -12.47 8.47 -20.31
C GLU A 614 -13.23 7.44 -19.47
N ASN A 615 -14.52 7.61 -19.41
CA ASN A 615 -15.67 6.74 -19.06
C ASN A 615 -15.35 5.30 -18.61
N ALA A 616 -15.03 5.09 -17.34
CA ALA A 616 -15.07 3.75 -16.78
C ALA A 616 -16.56 3.33 -16.61
N PRO A 617 -16.97 2.19 -17.15
CA PRO A 617 -18.33 1.68 -16.95
C PRO A 617 -18.58 1.37 -15.47
N TYR A 618 -19.79 1.62 -14.99
CA TYR A 618 -20.18 1.18 -13.65
C TYR A 618 -20.45 -0.33 -13.65
N LYS A 619 -20.26 -0.94 -12.47
CA LYS A 619 -20.54 -2.36 -12.20
C LYS A 619 -21.74 -2.47 -11.26
N GLU A 620 -22.63 -3.42 -11.52
CA GLU A 620 -23.80 -3.67 -10.69
C GLU A 620 -23.51 -4.70 -9.59
N PHE A 621 -24.15 -4.52 -8.44
CA PHE A 621 -24.15 -5.47 -7.33
C PHE A 621 -25.41 -5.34 -6.49
N VAL A 622 -25.65 -6.29 -5.58
CA VAL A 622 -26.74 -6.22 -4.60
C VAL A 622 -26.19 -5.64 -3.31
N TRP A 623 -26.78 -4.53 -2.87
CA TRP A 623 -26.42 -3.85 -1.63
C TRP A 623 -27.45 -4.14 -0.52
N GLU A 624 -26.93 -4.29 0.70
CA GLU A 624 -27.72 -4.33 1.94
C GLU A 624 -27.02 -3.52 3.04
N VAL A 625 -27.76 -3.16 4.10
CA VAL A 625 -27.15 -2.48 5.25
C VAL A 625 -26.05 -3.37 5.83
N PRO A 626 -24.79 -2.89 5.94
CA PRO A 626 -23.68 -3.71 6.43
C PRO A 626 -23.90 -4.20 7.88
N GLU A 627 -23.42 -5.38 8.18
CA GLU A 627 -23.49 -5.92 9.57
C GLU A 627 -22.62 -5.13 10.52
N THR A 628 -21.45 -4.73 10.07
CA THR A 628 -20.52 -3.90 10.84
C THR A 628 -19.90 -2.85 9.91
N ARG A 629 -19.83 -1.61 10.40
CA ARG A 629 -19.11 -0.54 9.71
C ARG A 629 -18.02 0.01 10.62
N ILE A 630 -16.86 0.24 10.02
CA ILE A 630 -15.70 0.79 10.71
C ILE A 630 -15.57 2.26 10.36
N TYR A 631 -15.40 3.08 11.39
CA TYR A 631 -15.22 4.51 11.28
C TYR A 631 -13.87 4.93 11.83
N ASN A 632 -13.37 6.01 11.30
CA ASN A 632 -12.14 6.63 11.75
C ASN A 632 -12.42 7.59 12.90
N ALA A 633 -11.85 7.34 14.09
CA ALA A 633 -12.05 8.17 15.28
C ALA A 633 -11.55 9.62 15.13
N GLU A 634 -10.61 9.90 14.21
CA GLU A 634 -10.16 11.27 13.93
C GLU A 634 -11.18 12.04 13.08
N LYS A 635 -11.84 11.34 12.15
CA LYS A 635 -12.80 11.91 11.21
C LYS A 635 -14.26 11.82 11.69
N ASN A 636 -14.55 10.93 12.61
CA ASN A 636 -15.90 10.66 13.09
C ASN A 636 -16.02 10.85 14.60
N VAL A 637 -17.18 11.22 15.05
CA VAL A 637 -17.52 11.37 16.45
C VAL A 637 -18.74 10.49 16.77
N SER A 638 -18.69 9.81 17.95
CA SER A 638 -19.83 9.04 18.45
C SER A 638 -20.94 9.97 18.93
N ARG A 639 -22.17 9.65 18.54
CA ARG A 639 -23.41 10.29 18.99
C ARG A 639 -24.33 9.28 19.70
N ASP A 640 -23.73 8.30 20.33
CA ASP A 640 -24.48 7.29 21.08
C ASP A 640 -25.29 7.94 22.21
N GLY A 641 -26.54 7.56 22.32
CA GLY A 641 -27.52 8.18 23.25
C GLY A 641 -28.25 9.41 22.68
N GLU A 642 -27.78 10.03 21.61
CA GLU A 642 -28.45 11.13 20.90
C GLU A 642 -29.23 10.67 19.67
N ILE A 643 -28.80 9.55 19.05
CA ILE A 643 -29.41 8.96 17.85
C ILE A 643 -29.92 7.55 18.20
N PHE A 644 -31.18 7.27 17.90
CA PHE A 644 -31.85 6.06 18.36
C PHE A 644 -32.23 5.10 17.23
N ASN A 645 -32.63 5.61 16.08
CA ASN A 645 -33.17 4.80 14.98
C ASN A 645 -32.19 4.55 13.83
N HIS A 646 -30.94 4.93 13.98
CA HIS A 646 -29.93 4.61 12.98
C HIS A 646 -29.73 3.09 12.89
N ALA A 647 -29.60 2.55 11.66
CA ALA A 647 -29.48 1.12 11.40
C ALA A 647 -28.25 0.47 12.04
N LEU A 648 -27.20 1.27 12.26
CA LEU A 648 -25.98 0.85 12.96
C LEU A 648 -25.90 1.55 14.33
N THR A 649 -25.38 0.83 15.33
CA THR A 649 -25.20 1.36 16.69
C THR A 649 -23.83 0.97 17.25
N PRO A 650 -23.11 1.90 17.91
CA PRO A 650 -23.42 3.33 18.04
C PRO A 650 -23.37 4.09 16.69
N TYR A 651 -24.08 5.20 16.60
CA TYR A 651 -24.03 6.09 15.45
C TYR A 651 -22.76 6.93 15.48
N PHE A 652 -22.05 6.95 14.35
CA PHE A 652 -20.88 7.80 14.16
C PHE A 652 -21.13 8.82 13.06
N GLU A 653 -20.88 10.08 13.40
CA GLU A 653 -21.06 11.22 12.53
C GLU A 653 -19.71 11.73 12.04
N GLN A 654 -19.63 12.10 10.78
CA GLN A 654 -18.44 12.76 10.23
C GLN A 654 -18.27 14.16 10.89
N LYS A 655 -17.04 14.51 11.33
CA LYS A 655 -16.77 15.78 12.04
C LYS A 655 -17.16 17.03 11.24
N ASN A 656 -17.00 16.99 9.92
CA ASN A 656 -17.26 18.10 9.01
C ASN A 656 -18.45 17.78 8.09
N VAL A 657 -19.50 17.20 8.64
CA VAL A 657 -20.75 16.94 7.89
C VAL A 657 -21.40 18.25 7.49
N SER A 658 -22.07 18.29 6.34
CA SER A 658 -22.79 19.48 5.90
C SER A 658 -23.96 19.83 6.83
N ILE A 659 -24.30 21.12 6.93
CA ILE A 659 -25.41 21.57 7.78
C ILE A 659 -26.75 20.89 7.41
N PRO A 660 -27.12 20.77 6.13
CA PRO A 660 -28.33 20.03 5.74
C PRO A 660 -28.32 18.57 6.18
N GLU A 661 -27.20 17.85 5.99
CA GLU A 661 -27.11 16.45 6.44
C GLU A 661 -27.25 16.33 7.95
N TYR A 662 -26.59 17.22 8.70
CA TYR A 662 -26.71 17.25 10.16
C TYR A 662 -28.14 17.48 10.61
N ASN A 663 -28.81 18.48 10.04
CA ASN A 663 -30.18 18.82 10.40
C ASN A 663 -31.15 17.68 10.04
N PHE A 664 -30.96 17.08 8.85
CA PHE A 664 -31.83 15.99 8.42
C PHE A 664 -31.68 14.74 9.29
N ALA A 665 -30.43 14.39 9.65
CA ALA A 665 -30.19 13.26 10.55
C ALA A 665 -30.93 13.41 11.90
N ARG A 666 -30.97 14.63 12.47
CA ARG A 666 -31.70 14.92 13.71
C ARG A 666 -33.21 14.90 13.50
N TRP A 667 -33.66 15.48 12.40
CA TRP A 667 -35.08 15.52 12.06
C TRP A 667 -35.64 14.10 11.86
N ILE A 668 -34.96 13.27 11.06
CA ILE A 668 -35.43 11.89 10.75
C ILE A 668 -35.40 11.00 11.99
N ASP A 669 -34.37 11.14 12.84
CA ASP A 669 -34.28 10.39 14.09
C ASP A 669 -35.39 10.75 15.10
N GLY A 670 -35.88 11.96 15.02
CA GLY A 670 -37.05 12.43 15.81
C GLY A 670 -38.40 11.80 15.38
N GLN A 671 -38.48 11.24 14.13
CA GLN A 671 -39.73 10.67 13.58
C GLN A 671 -39.97 9.22 14.01
N ARG A 672 -39.81 8.90 15.29
CA ARG A 672 -39.80 7.53 15.85
C ARG A 672 -41.09 6.78 15.66
N GLU A 673 -42.21 7.47 15.56
CA GLU A 673 -43.51 6.83 15.36
C GLU A 673 -43.67 6.22 13.96
N VAL A 674 -42.98 6.78 12.96
CA VAL A 674 -43.10 6.43 11.54
C VAL A 674 -41.89 5.68 11.02
N VAL A 675 -40.71 6.06 11.48
CA VAL A 675 -39.42 5.48 11.01
C VAL A 675 -39.12 4.19 11.75
N ASP A 676 -38.90 3.11 11.00
CA ASP A 676 -38.40 1.83 11.51
C ASP A 676 -36.90 1.97 11.79
N TRP A 677 -36.14 2.33 10.74
CA TRP A 677 -34.74 2.68 10.84
C TRP A 677 -34.31 3.61 9.68
N TRP A 678 -33.20 4.29 9.87
CA TRP A 678 -32.53 5.06 8.83
C TRP A 678 -31.02 4.75 8.81
N TYR A 679 -30.35 4.94 7.67
CA TYR A 679 -28.94 4.67 7.44
C TYR A 679 -28.28 5.85 6.75
N LYS A 680 -27.21 6.41 7.36
CA LYS A 680 -26.36 7.39 6.69
C LYS A 680 -25.39 6.65 5.80
N ASN A 681 -25.54 6.83 4.52
CA ASN A 681 -24.68 6.23 3.51
C ASN A 681 -23.30 6.87 3.49
N GLY A 682 -22.44 6.50 2.55
CA GLY A 682 -21.13 7.12 2.27
C GLY A 682 -21.03 7.53 0.81
N ASP A 683 -19.91 8.10 0.45
CA ASP A 683 -19.75 8.86 -0.79
C ASP A 683 -19.04 8.06 -1.91
N GLU A 684 -18.47 6.89 -1.62
CA GLU A 684 -17.72 6.11 -2.60
C GLU A 684 -17.59 4.63 -2.23
N GLY A 685 -17.36 3.82 -3.26
CA GLY A 685 -17.00 2.41 -3.12
C GLY A 685 -18.18 1.43 -3.05
N LYS A 686 -17.87 0.15 -3.22
CA LYS A 686 -18.83 -0.98 -3.27
C LYS A 686 -19.61 -1.21 -1.98
N GLN A 687 -19.14 -0.69 -0.85
CA GLN A 687 -19.81 -0.83 0.44
C GLN A 687 -21.01 0.10 0.62
N HIS A 688 -21.19 1.07 -0.26
CA HIS A 688 -22.25 2.07 -0.19
C HIS A 688 -23.23 1.93 -1.35
N PHE A 689 -24.47 2.33 -1.07
CA PHE A 689 -25.52 2.31 -2.07
C PHE A 689 -25.40 3.48 -3.03
N ALA A 690 -25.46 3.22 -4.34
CA ALA A 690 -25.45 4.24 -5.37
C ALA A 690 -26.40 3.90 -6.53
N VAL A 691 -26.85 4.94 -7.22
CA VAL A 691 -27.66 4.89 -8.44
C VAL A 691 -26.81 5.42 -9.61
N PRO A 692 -26.83 4.78 -10.80
CA PRO A 692 -26.14 5.30 -11.96
C PRO A 692 -26.84 6.55 -12.50
N TYR A 693 -26.08 7.55 -12.94
CA TYR A 693 -26.61 8.71 -13.60
C TYR A 693 -25.64 9.24 -14.67
N THR A 694 -26.19 9.91 -15.69
CA THR A 694 -25.38 10.59 -16.71
C THR A 694 -25.30 12.08 -16.34
N ALA A 695 -24.08 12.57 -16.10
CA ALA A 695 -23.83 13.96 -15.72
C ALA A 695 -24.01 14.93 -16.93
N GLN A 696 -24.02 16.25 -16.69
CA GLN A 696 -24.14 17.27 -17.74
C GLN A 696 -23.01 17.18 -18.77
N ASP A 697 -21.81 16.74 -18.39
CA ASP A 697 -20.69 16.47 -19.28
C ASP A 697 -20.83 15.17 -20.12
N ARG A 698 -22.00 14.54 -20.08
CA ARG A 698 -22.37 13.28 -20.75
C ARG A 698 -21.54 12.06 -20.30
N LYS A 699 -20.98 12.10 -19.12
CA LYS A 699 -20.25 10.96 -18.51
C LYS A 699 -21.15 10.23 -17.53
N ASP A 700 -21.08 8.91 -17.57
CA ASP A 700 -21.78 8.07 -16.60
C ASP A 700 -21.04 8.05 -15.27
N ARG A 701 -21.78 8.27 -14.18
CA ARG A 701 -21.26 8.34 -12.81
C ARG A 701 -22.18 7.61 -11.85
N CYS A 702 -21.63 7.29 -10.66
CA CYS A 702 -22.38 6.74 -9.54
C CYS A 702 -22.80 7.87 -8.60
N PHE A 703 -24.08 7.93 -8.29
CA PHE A 703 -24.66 8.87 -7.33
C PHE A 703 -24.94 8.13 -6.01
N TYR A 704 -24.21 8.45 -4.97
CA TYR A 704 -24.38 7.92 -3.63
C TYR A 704 -25.35 8.81 -2.87
N VAL A 705 -26.57 8.31 -2.59
CA VAL A 705 -27.57 9.07 -1.83
C VAL A 705 -27.14 9.20 -0.37
N ASP A 706 -27.48 10.29 0.29
CA ASP A 706 -27.10 10.55 1.68
C ASP A 706 -27.78 9.62 2.68
N PHE A 707 -29.08 9.35 2.51
CA PHE A 707 -29.93 8.66 3.47
C PHE A 707 -30.77 7.56 2.82
N ILE A 708 -30.78 6.41 3.47
CA ILE A 708 -31.66 5.29 3.16
C ILE A 708 -32.54 5.08 4.37
N ILE A 709 -33.85 5.13 4.20
CA ILE A 709 -34.81 5.13 5.31
C ILE A 709 -35.86 4.04 5.05
N ARG A 710 -36.17 3.28 6.08
CA ARG A 710 -37.30 2.36 6.09
C ARG A 710 -38.36 2.86 7.04
N LEU A 711 -39.59 2.97 6.56
CA LEU A 711 -40.74 3.28 7.39
C LEU A 711 -41.37 2.01 7.94
N LYS A 712 -42.10 2.13 9.06
CA LYS A 712 -42.78 1.00 9.72
C LYS A 712 -43.84 0.34 8.83
N ASN A 713 -44.42 1.09 7.88
CA ASN A 713 -45.36 0.55 6.89
C ASN A 713 -44.68 -0.19 5.73
N GLY A 714 -43.35 -0.36 5.79
CA GLY A 714 -42.55 -1.03 4.77
C GLY A 714 -42.05 -0.14 3.60
N THR A 715 -42.45 1.13 3.56
CA THR A 715 -41.96 2.09 2.54
C THR A 715 -40.48 2.34 2.70
N ILE A 716 -39.76 2.45 1.58
CA ILE A 716 -38.33 2.77 1.51
C ILE A 716 -38.18 4.17 0.92
N CYS A 717 -37.36 5.02 1.55
CA CYS A 717 -37.04 6.34 1.04
C CYS A 717 -35.54 6.47 0.82
N LEU A 718 -35.15 6.92 -0.37
CA LEU A 718 -33.77 7.18 -0.82
C LEU A 718 -33.63 8.69 -1.01
N LEU A 719 -32.97 9.36 -0.09
CA LEU A 719 -33.00 10.81 0.00
C LEU A 719 -31.57 11.41 0.04
N ASP A 720 -31.38 12.52 -0.65
CA ASP A 720 -30.09 13.21 -0.73
C ASP A 720 -30.27 14.69 -0.40
N THR A 721 -29.50 15.21 0.54
CA THR A 721 -29.65 16.58 1.03
C THR A 721 -28.81 17.56 0.24
N LYS A 722 -29.42 18.66 -0.19
CA LYS A 722 -28.75 19.74 -0.93
C LYS A 722 -29.14 21.11 -0.42
N THR A 723 -28.34 22.09 -0.79
CA THR A 723 -28.72 23.53 -0.72
C THR A 723 -28.99 24.04 -2.14
N HIS A 724 -29.78 25.10 -2.26
CA HIS A 724 -30.03 25.71 -3.54
C HIS A 724 -28.75 26.03 -4.31
N GLY A 725 -28.67 25.59 -5.58
CA GLY A 725 -27.53 25.84 -6.45
C GLY A 725 -26.19 25.23 -6.05
N SER A 726 -26.17 24.30 -5.08
CA SER A 726 -24.91 23.71 -4.57
C SER A 726 -24.35 22.57 -5.43
N ASP A 727 -25.13 22.04 -6.36
CA ASP A 727 -24.74 20.87 -7.16
C ASP A 727 -25.14 21.07 -8.63
N GLU A 728 -24.14 21.27 -9.49
CA GLU A 728 -24.34 21.45 -10.94
C GLU A 728 -25.08 20.26 -11.60
N ASN A 729 -24.93 19.05 -11.06
CA ASN A 729 -25.61 17.84 -11.54
C ASN A 729 -26.84 17.44 -10.71
N GLY A 730 -27.37 18.34 -9.91
CA GLY A 730 -28.49 18.06 -9.01
C GLY A 730 -29.76 17.59 -9.73
N LYS A 731 -30.06 18.17 -10.89
CA LYS A 731 -31.16 17.77 -11.79
C LYS A 731 -30.97 16.31 -12.24
N GLU A 732 -29.80 15.99 -12.80
CA GLU A 732 -29.48 14.67 -13.36
C GLU A 732 -29.52 13.59 -12.28
N LYS A 733 -29.01 13.88 -11.10
CA LYS A 733 -29.06 12.99 -9.95
C LYS A 733 -30.49 12.73 -9.48
N ASN A 734 -31.30 13.79 -9.33
CA ASN A 734 -32.69 13.63 -8.93
C ASN A 734 -33.48 12.80 -9.95
N ASN A 735 -33.32 13.08 -11.23
CA ASN A 735 -34.08 12.40 -12.28
C ASN A 735 -33.69 10.92 -12.41
N ALA A 736 -32.38 10.60 -12.30
CA ALA A 736 -31.91 9.22 -12.26
C ALA A 736 -32.41 8.46 -11.02
N LEU A 737 -32.43 9.11 -9.85
CA LEU A 737 -32.98 8.52 -8.63
C LEU A 737 -34.48 8.28 -8.74
N PHE A 738 -35.22 9.19 -9.37
CA PHE A 738 -36.64 9.01 -9.64
C PHE A 738 -36.90 7.82 -10.58
N GLU A 739 -36.16 7.71 -11.68
CA GLU A 739 -36.24 6.55 -12.60
C GLU A 739 -35.93 5.23 -11.86
N PHE A 740 -34.90 5.21 -11.05
CA PHE A 740 -34.56 4.06 -10.23
C PHE A 740 -35.74 3.66 -9.32
N VAL A 741 -36.33 4.60 -8.62
CA VAL A 741 -37.50 4.37 -7.74
C VAL A 741 -38.71 3.84 -8.52
N GLN A 742 -38.96 4.33 -9.73
CA GLN A 742 -40.08 3.85 -10.57
C GLN A 742 -39.90 2.37 -10.91
N THR A 743 -38.69 1.88 -11.18
CA THR A 743 -38.45 0.46 -11.45
C THR A 743 -38.87 -0.45 -10.29
N TYR A 744 -38.84 0.02 -9.06
CA TYR A 744 -39.28 -0.70 -7.88
C TYR A 744 -40.79 -0.53 -7.62
N ARG A 745 -41.36 0.65 -7.91
CA ARG A 745 -42.81 0.89 -7.82
C ARG A 745 -43.56 -0.02 -8.80
N GLU A 746 -43.06 -0.18 -10.02
CA GLU A 746 -43.63 -1.09 -11.05
C GLU A 746 -43.64 -2.56 -10.57
N LYS A 747 -42.74 -2.95 -9.69
CA LYS A 747 -42.71 -4.26 -9.06
C LYS A 747 -43.56 -4.37 -7.81
N GLY A 748 -44.36 -3.33 -7.50
CA GLY A 748 -45.27 -3.31 -6.36
C GLY A 748 -44.65 -2.92 -5.01
N LEU A 749 -43.39 -2.43 -5.01
CA LEU A 749 -42.75 -1.94 -3.79
C LEU A 749 -43.06 -0.47 -3.56
N LYS A 750 -43.41 -0.11 -2.32
CA LYS A 750 -43.56 1.30 -1.92
C LYS A 750 -42.17 1.92 -1.75
N MET A 751 -41.77 2.77 -2.68
CA MET A 751 -40.49 3.44 -2.65
C MET A 751 -40.62 4.89 -3.06
N TYR A 752 -39.84 5.77 -2.41
CA TYR A 752 -39.72 7.20 -2.74
C TYR A 752 -38.26 7.58 -2.80
N GLY A 753 -37.93 8.57 -3.62
CA GLY A 753 -36.57 9.07 -3.71
C GLY A 753 -36.49 10.40 -4.39
N GLY A 754 -35.55 11.22 -3.98
CA GLY A 754 -35.31 12.53 -4.53
C GLY A 754 -34.31 13.35 -3.73
N VAL A 755 -33.96 14.46 -4.29
CA VAL A 755 -33.13 15.48 -3.63
C VAL A 755 -34.00 16.24 -2.62
N LEU A 756 -33.43 16.50 -1.43
CA LEU A 756 -34.07 17.24 -0.35
C LEU A 756 -33.46 18.64 -0.22
N ILE A 757 -34.33 19.64 -0.09
CA ILE A 757 -33.92 21.01 0.25
C ILE A 757 -34.66 21.44 1.51
N GLN A 758 -33.91 22.04 2.45
CA GLN A 758 -34.44 22.59 3.69
C GLN A 758 -34.84 24.05 3.47
N GLU A 759 -36.12 24.39 3.78
CA GLU A 759 -36.58 25.77 3.89
C GLU A 759 -37.23 26.01 5.28
N GLY A 760 -36.54 26.82 6.08
CA GLY A 760 -36.88 26.97 7.49
C GLY A 760 -36.79 25.64 8.24
N ASP A 761 -37.89 25.27 8.88
CA ASP A 761 -37.98 24.00 9.64
C ASP A 761 -38.53 22.85 8.78
N ASN A 762 -38.82 23.06 7.51
CA ASN A 762 -39.46 22.06 6.65
C ASN A 762 -38.50 21.52 5.58
N TRP A 763 -38.74 20.26 5.19
CA TRP A 763 -38.05 19.60 4.12
C TRP A 763 -38.96 19.46 2.89
N TYR A 764 -38.42 19.75 1.72
CA TYR A 764 -39.14 19.65 0.46
C TYR A 764 -38.44 18.71 -0.48
N PHE A 765 -39.19 17.92 -1.24
CA PHE A 765 -38.69 16.99 -2.25
C PHE A 765 -39.61 17.01 -3.51
N PRO A 766 -39.08 16.72 -4.70
CA PRO A 766 -39.83 16.89 -5.94
C PRO A 766 -40.56 15.63 -6.32
N ASP A 767 -40.89 14.66 -5.64
CA ASP A 767 -41.61 13.42 -6.03
C ASP A 767 -41.85 13.26 -7.56
N GLY A 768 -40.83 13.57 -8.36
CA GLY A 768 -40.84 13.57 -9.82
C GLY A 768 -39.56 14.09 -10.44
N PRO A 769 -39.47 14.06 -11.79
CA PRO A 769 -38.34 14.67 -12.48
C PRO A 769 -38.40 16.20 -12.34
N VAL A 770 -37.24 16.83 -12.32
CA VAL A 770 -37.09 18.29 -12.21
C VAL A 770 -36.29 18.86 -13.37
N ASP A 771 -36.50 20.14 -13.67
CA ASP A 771 -35.70 20.89 -14.64
C ASP A 771 -34.47 21.57 -14.02
N ASN A 772 -34.52 21.90 -12.74
CA ASN A 772 -33.41 22.40 -11.92
C ASN A 772 -33.68 22.14 -10.43
N ILE A 773 -32.71 22.39 -9.58
CA ILE A 773 -32.82 22.32 -8.13
C ILE A 773 -32.60 23.69 -7.44
N ASP A 774 -32.73 24.77 -8.20
CA ASP A 774 -32.51 26.13 -7.71
C ASP A 774 -33.73 26.70 -6.94
N SER A 775 -34.90 26.10 -7.10
CA SER A 775 -36.16 26.47 -6.45
C SER A 775 -36.92 25.22 -6.04
N THR A 776 -37.65 25.33 -4.92
CA THR A 776 -38.58 24.31 -4.41
C THR A 776 -40.03 24.57 -4.86
N GLU A 777 -40.25 25.49 -5.79
CA GLU A 777 -41.57 25.77 -6.31
C GLU A 777 -42.20 24.55 -6.96
N GLY A 778 -43.37 24.16 -6.50
CA GLY A 778 -44.07 22.94 -6.94
C GLY A 778 -43.61 21.64 -6.23
N TRP A 779 -42.60 21.71 -5.37
CA TRP A 779 -42.18 20.55 -4.61
C TRP A 779 -43.12 20.24 -3.44
N LYS A 780 -43.17 18.99 -3.05
CA LYS A 780 -43.96 18.56 -1.91
C LYS A 780 -43.18 18.69 -0.60
N ARG A 781 -43.86 19.12 0.44
CA ARG A 781 -43.33 19.01 1.78
C ARG A 781 -43.18 17.54 2.15
N LEU A 782 -42.02 17.16 2.72
CA LEU A 782 -41.77 15.80 3.18
C LEU A 782 -42.59 15.52 4.45
N GLU A 783 -43.61 14.70 4.32
CA GLU A 783 -44.47 14.22 5.43
C GLU A 783 -44.45 12.70 5.41
N LEU A 784 -43.60 12.09 6.23
CA LEU A 784 -43.37 10.63 6.22
C LEU A 784 -44.65 9.80 6.53
N ASN A 785 -45.60 10.40 7.24
CA ASN A 785 -46.90 9.76 7.49
C ASN A 785 -47.75 9.56 6.23
N ASN A 786 -47.48 10.33 5.19
CA ASN A 786 -48.24 10.33 3.95
C ASN A 786 -47.56 9.49 2.84
N LEU A 787 -46.38 8.96 3.11
CA LEU A 787 -45.63 8.05 2.26
C LEU A 787 -45.89 6.59 2.66
#